data_fabb0ae261b598371ed7ed398dc7bff3
#
_entry.id   fabb0ae261b598371ed7ed398dc7bff3
#
_cell.length_a   1.000
_cell.length_b   1.000
_cell.length_c   1.000
_cell.angle_alpha   90.00
_cell.angle_beta   90.00
_cell.angle_gamma   90.00
#
_symmetry.space_group_name_H-M   'P 1'
#
loop_
_entity.id
_entity.type
_entity.pdbx_description
1 polymer ?
#
loop_
_entity_poly.entity_id
_entity_poly.type
_entity_poly.pdbx_seq_one_letter_code
_entity_poly.pdbx_strand_id
1 'polypeptide(L)'
;MKRMVCVLLLLALCLSLCACGEKKEKTEPPQAVGGVDPVTGAWQGQGGCYCTEPLELPKGAGVRFCHEGQIYAMGNPSMGETIVYRDGEELFRYAGMAFTVSRGEDGIWVQDEERSETGDTLVLSLYSFEGAYQETLRLELPAGCFSLGMAAAGDKLYLKCSDTLRVYDREGKLLCVIPHEEFQGDLLRGGDGELYFLTERENGSGGVISTIDTEQGCLTELLSWDRGFVGSGDEESPFLLILPEGLYRMDREGQTRPLVLWDECLLSVSGVTETSALGDGRFLLGGPFAEPLLLIPAQPEDIKPRTMLTLAVLATQDALDYEPDPTTYYANVAHSISAFNAQSTDCYVKLLDLSEGGSLTAEQALTRLNTQILSGQVPDMLVLNGSLSPFAFLRQGLLRDLAQDLEADPDLSAADLVLAQAIEHDCGGLYLMTDCFSIETRLGLRSRFGEAWGWSFDDYRRIDAETPEGKMVMYNLTRDYFLENSASRYLRQAIDWKNGTCDFENPDFVSLLEACRDIRETPEDPENMIFGMNLLGDGVEATDLVMLNDATDLAKECRRVGQSVSVIGWPTPDGSCGTDFGISYPIGVMKNGEHPELCWQFLKYCLLHAERAIPNYRPLLEQQIEEARHIDPEEEKDMWYDGLRSPITEAEITQFYTLLGKVEHTNLKDETALSIIREEAAPFLAGERSAEDAARLIQSRISIYVAEQRRS
;
A
#
# COMPACT_ATOMS: atom_id res chain seq x y z
N MET A 1 53.53 -24.27 19.60
CA MET A 1 53.30 -23.20 18.62
C MET A 1 51.82 -22.79 18.44
N LYS A 2 50.86 -23.71 18.25
CA LYS A 2 49.43 -23.31 18.08
C LYS A 2 48.82 -22.58 19.28
N ARG A 3 49.14 -22.92 20.52
CA ARG A 3 48.63 -22.23 21.74
C ARG A 3 49.23 -20.83 21.95
N MET A 4 50.42 -20.59 21.45
CA MET A 4 51.09 -19.27 21.57
C MET A 4 50.57 -18.28 20.56
N VAL A 5 50.11 -18.75 19.39
CA VAL A 5 49.48 -17.89 18.35
C VAL A 5 48.06 -17.46 18.77
N CYS A 6 47.27 -18.32 19.43
CA CYS A 6 45.96 -17.93 19.97
C CYS A 6 46.06 -16.92 21.11
N VAL A 7 47.08 -17.00 21.97
CA VAL A 7 47.29 -16.02 23.05
C VAL A 7 47.75 -14.66 22.50
N LEU A 8 48.57 -14.66 21.44
CA LEU A 8 48.99 -13.44 20.76
C LEU A 8 47.83 -12.76 19.97
N LEU A 9 46.93 -13.56 19.38
CA LEU A 9 45.72 -13.04 18.73
C LEU A 9 44.69 -12.47 19.75
N LEU A 10 44.53 -13.13 20.89
CA LEU A 10 43.70 -12.63 21.99
C LEU A 10 44.28 -11.34 22.61
N LEU A 11 45.60 -11.24 22.78
CA LEU A 11 46.29 -10.05 23.26
C LEU A 11 46.19 -8.89 22.22
N ALA A 12 46.26 -9.18 20.93
CA ALA A 12 46.07 -8.17 19.88
C ALA A 12 44.62 -7.66 19.83
N LEU A 13 43.62 -8.53 20.06
CA LEU A 13 42.20 -8.13 20.20
C LEU A 13 41.97 -7.30 21.47
N CYS A 14 42.58 -7.66 22.60
CA CYS A 14 42.45 -6.90 23.84
C CYS A 14 43.18 -5.55 23.79
N LEU A 15 44.25 -5.42 23.03
CA LEU A 15 44.96 -4.15 22.83
C LEU A 15 44.24 -3.22 21.84
N SER A 16 43.43 -3.72 20.92
CA SER A 16 42.55 -2.91 20.07
C SER A 16 41.30 -2.39 20.81
N LEU A 17 40.88 -3.06 21.92
CA LEU A 17 39.77 -2.63 22.77
C LEU A 17 40.17 -1.65 23.86
N CYS A 18 41.49 -1.46 24.13
CA CYS A 18 41.97 -0.50 25.13
C CYS A 18 42.46 0.85 24.55
N ALA A 19 42.28 1.07 23.25
CA ALA A 19 42.54 2.38 22.63
C ALA A 19 41.25 3.26 22.65
N CYS A 20 40.55 3.32 23.79
CA CYS A 20 39.65 4.42 24.08
C CYS A 20 40.50 5.65 24.49
N GLY A 21 41.13 6.28 23.51
CA GLY A 21 41.62 7.62 23.63
C GLY A 21 40.45 8.59 23.58
N GLU A 22 40.51 9.54 24.48
CA GLU A 22 39.77 10.80 24.64
C GLU A 22 38.74 11.08 23.52
N LYS A 23 37.46 11.22 23.91
CA LYS A 23 36.46 11.92 23.10
C LYS A 23 37.00 13.32 22.78
N LYS A 24 37.72 13.44 21.68
CA LYS A 24 37.68 14.69 20.93
C LYS A 24 36.25 14.75 20.40
N GLU A 25 35.50 15.73 20.86
CA GLU A 25 34.37 16.25 20.12
C GLU A 25 34.89 16.54 18.69
N LYS A 26 34.68 15.58 17.79
CA LYS A 26 34.60 15.93 16.39
C LYS A 26 33.27 16.66 16.28
N THR A 27 33.32 17.98 16.30
CA THR A 27 32.36 18.77 15.55
C THR A 27 32.58 18.35 14.09
N GLU A 28 31.88 17.32 13.66
CA GLU A 28 31.63 17.13 12.24
C GLU A 28 30.97 18.41 11.77
N PRO A 29 31.44 18.99 10.63
CA PRO A 29 30.71 20.10 10.06
C PRO A 29 29.25 19.65 9.90
N PRO A 30 28.25 20.50 10.18
CA PRO A 30 26.86 20.15 10.01
C PRO A 30 26.74 19.52 8.61
N GLN A 31 26.19 18.28 8.57
CA GLN A 31 25.94 17.63 7.29
C GLN A 31 25.16 18.62 6.45
N ALA A 32 25.64 18.91 5.24
CA ALA A 32 24.97 19.83 4.32
C ALA A 32 23.58 19.24 4.04
N VAL A 33 22.55 19.83 4.62
CA VAL A 33 21.17 19.41 4.46
C VAL A 33 20.66 20.10 3.21
N GLY A 34 20.48 19.32 2.14
CA GLY A 34 20.15 19.84 0.83
C GLY A 34 21.35 20.32 0.01
N GLY A 35 21.10 20.68 -1.24
CA GLY A 35 22.10 21.19 -2.17
C GLY A 35 22.52 22.66 -1.93
N VAL A 36 22.09 23.27 -0.82
CA VAL A 36 22.42 24.66 -0.45
C VAL A 36 23.60 24.70 0.49
N ASP A 37 24.64 25.48 0.15
CA ASP A 37 25.76 25.73 1.04
C ASP A 37 25.30 26.51 2.28
N PRO A 38 25.46 25.97 3.49
CA PRO A 38 24.92 26.58 4.71
C PRO A 38 25.63 27.91 5.09
N VAL A 39 26.77 28.21 4.50
CA VAL A 39 27.53 29.41 4.79
C VAL A 39 27.27 30.52 3.77
N THR A 40 27.23 30.15 2.50
CA THR A 40 27.10 31.11 1.39
C THR A 40 25.68 31.24 0.85
N GLY A 41 24.81 30.28 1.14
CA GLY A 41 23.45 30.20 0.58
C GLY A 41 23.42 29.83 -0.92
N ALA A 42 24.57 29.46 -1.50
CA ALA A 42 24.66 29.15 -2.93
C ALA A 42 24.27 27.69 -3.20
N TRP A 43 23.64 27.47 -4.35
CA TRP A 43 23.33 26.11 -4.82
C TRP A 43 24.61 25.38 -5.22
N GLN A 44 24.84 24.19 -4.69
CA GLN A 44 25.97 23.29 -4.97
C GLN A 44 25.51 21.91 -5.44
N GLY A 45 24.18 21.69 -5.59
CA GLY A 45 23.63 20.42 -6.03
C GLY A 45 24.02 20.07 -7.46
N GLN A 46 24.01 18.77 -7.77
CA GLN A 46 24.26 18.22 -9.12
C GLN A 46 23.05 18.40 -10.04
N GLY A 47 21.83 18.41 -9.46
CA GLY A 47 20.59 18.70 -10.14
C GLY A 47 20.21 20.18 -10.08
N GLY A 48 19.04 20.50 -10.67
CA GLY A 48 18.42 21.82 -10.55
C GLY A 48 17.77 22.01 -9.18
N CYS A 49 17.59 23.26 -8.78
CA CYS A 49 16.87 23.65 -7.59
C CYS A 49 15.36 23.69 -7.89
N TYR A 50 14.58 22.85 -7.21
CA TYR A 50 13.14 22.70 -7.40
C TYR A 50 12.41 22.62 -6.07
N CYS A 51 11.12 22.99 -6.07
CA CYS A 51 10.17 22.71 -5.01
C CYS A 51 8.93 22.04 -5.59
N THR A 52 8.06 21.49 -4.74
CA THR A 52 6.80 20.88 -5.16
C THR A 52 5.62 21.71 -4.69
N GLU A 53 4.58 21.77 -5.52
CA GLU A 53 3.27 22.30 -5.17
C GLU A 53 2.19 21.24 -5.44
N PRO A 54 1.19 21.06 -4.56
CA PRO A 54 0.06 20.18 -4.83
C PRO A 54 -0.70 20.68 -6.05
N LEU A 55 -1.14 19.76 -6.91
CA LEU A 55 -2.04 20.07 -8.00
C LEU A 55 -3.48 19.87 -7.51
N GLU A 56 -4.22 20.97 -7.36
CA GLU A 56 -5.63 20.90 -6.99
C GLU A 56 -6.48 20.46 -8.19
N LEU A 57 -7.12 19.29 -8.09
CA LEU A 57 -8.08 18.79 -9.07
C LEU A 57 -9.46 18.64 -8.43
N PRO A 58 -10.53 18.74 -9.21
CA PRO A 58 -11.88 18.39 -8.75
C PRO A 58 -11.94 16.94 -8.26
N LYS A 59 -12.76 16.68 -7.22
CA LYS A 59 -12.93 15.35 -6.62
C LYS A 59 -13.21 14.28 -7.69
N GLY A 60 -12.43 13.22 -7.72
CA GLY A 60 -12.57 12.11 -8.67
C GLY A 60 -12.03 12.39 -10.07
N ALA A 61 -11.35 13.51 -10.29
CA ALA A 61 -10.66 13.79 -11.54
C ALA A 61 -9.20 13.29 -11.46
N GLY A 62 -8.73 12.68 -12.55
CA GLY A 62 -7.34 12.25 -12.73
C GLY A 62 -6.68 12.91 -13.94
N VAL A 63 -5.40 13.23 -13.83
CA VAL A 63 -4.63 13.77 -14.95
C VAL A 63 -4.58 12.76 -16.09
N ARG A 64 -4.62 13.25 -17.34
CA ARG A 64 -4.55 12.43 -18.56
C ARG A 64 -3.36 12.78 -19.45
N PHE A 65 -3.11 14.07 -19.64
CA PHE A 65 -1.95 14.53 -20.43
C PHE A 65 -1.64 16.00 -20.15
N CYS A 66 -0.46 16.44 -20.58
CA CYS A 66 -0.05 17.85 -20.59
C CYS A 66 0.12 18.35 -22.02
N HIS A 67 -0.23 19.62 -22.26
CA HIS A 67 -0.07 20.29 -23.56
C HIS A 67 0.14 21.78 -23.38
N GLU A 68 1.21 22.34 -23.96
CA GLU A 68 1.56 23.77 -23.94
C GLU A 68 1.51 24.41 -22.52
N GLY A 69 2.06 23.73 -21.55
CA GLY A 69 2.08 24.19 -20.15
C GLY A 69 0.77 24.02 -19.39
N GLN A 70 -0.27 23.48 -20.00
CA GLN A 70 -1.58 23.22 -19.40
C GLN A 70 -1.75 21.73 -19.07
N ILE A 71 -2.54 21.45 -18.02
CA ILE A 71 -2.81 20.10 -17.52
C ILE A 71 -4.26 19.76 -17.83
N TYR A 72 -4.45 18.62 -18.49
CA TYR A 72 -5.77 18.11 -18.83
C TYR A 72 -6.10 16.90 -17.96
N ALA A 73 -7.24 16.98 -17.28
CA ALA A 73 -7.76 15.95 -16.40
C ALA A 73 -9.17 15.53 -16.81
N MET A 74 -9.57 14.35 -16.36
CA MET A 74 -10.89 13.78 -16.64
C MET A 74 -11.48 13.23 -15.35
N GLY A 75 -12.79 13.45 -15.14
CA GLY A 75 -13.57 12.84 -14.08
C GLY A 75 -14.92 12.35 -14.59
N ASN A 76 -15.42 11.28 -14.02
CA ASN A 76 -16.73 10.68 -14.31
C ASN A 76 -17.64 10.84 -13.08
N PRO A 77 -18.33 11.99 -12.91
CA PRO A 77 -19.15 12.24 -11.73
C PRO A 77 -20.39 11.33 -11.68
N SER A 78 -20.81 10.77 -12.82
CA SER A 78 -21.93 9.82 -12.91
C SER A 78 -21.73 8.83 -14.06
N MET A 79 -22.52 7.75 -14.07
CA MET A 79 -22.50 6.68 -15.09
C MET A 79 -22.86 7.15 -16.53
N GLY A 80 -23.17 8.40 -16.75
CA GLY A 80 -23.57 8.90 -18.08
C GLY A 80 -22.94 10.23 -18.43
N GLU A 81 -21.96 10.69 -17.69
CA GLU A 81 -21.33 11.98 -17.90
C GLU A 81 -19.83 11.91 -17.60
N THR A 82 -19.06 12.48 -18.50
CA THR A 82 -17.62 12.70 -18.32
C THR A 82 -17.34 14.19 -18.40
N ILE A 83 -16.57 14.71 -17.46
CA ILE A 83 -16.12 16.10 -17.47
C ILE A 83 -14.62 16.12 -17.76
N VAL A 84 -14.25 16.94 -18.73
CA VAL A 84 -12.84 17.22 -19.04
C VAL A 84 -12.49 18.57 -18.46
N TYR A 85 -11.39 18.61 -17.72
CA TYR A 85 -10.86 19.79 -17.05
C TYR A 85 -9.56 20.25 -17.70
N ARG A 86 -9.30 21.55 -17.63
CA ARG A 86 -8.02 22.16 -17.97
C ARG A 86 -7.57 23.04 -16.82
N ASP A 87 -6.40 22.72 -16.26
CA ASP A 87 -5.84 23.40 -15.08
C ASP A 87 -6.84 23.45 -13.89
N GLY A 88 -7.59 22.35 -13.68
CA GLY A 88 -8.60 22.23 -12.63
C GLY A 88 -9.97 22.85 -12.96
N GLU A 89 -10.11 23.66 -14.01
CA GLU A 89 -11.37 24.26 -14.44
C GLU A 89 -12.09 23.41 -15.50
N GLU A 90 -13.41 23.32 -15.42
CA GLU A 90 -14.23 22.60 -16.40
C GLU A 90 -14.05 23.19 -17.80
N LEU A 91 -13.61 22.37 -18.74
CA LEU A 91 -13.45 22.74 -20.13
C LEU A 91 -14.67 22.37 -20.97
N PHE A 92 -15.16 21.15 -20.85
CA PHE A 92 -16.40 20.68 -21.50
C PHE A 92 -16.96 19.43 -20.82
N ARG A 93 -18.23 19.13 -21.13
CA ARG A 93 -18.91 17.90 -20.71
C ARG A 93 -19.18 17.01 -21.90
N TYR A 94 -18.92 15.73 -21.74
CA TYR A 94 -19.23 14.67 -22.69
C TYR A 94 -20.40 13.85 -22.14
N ALA A 95 -21.44 13.68 -22.98
CA ALA A 95 -22.61 12.84 -22.63
C ALA A 95 -22.28 11.37 -22.91
N GLY A 96 -21.71 10.67 -21.93
CA GLY A 96 -21.26 9.31 -21.99
C GLY A 96 -20.21 9.03 -20.90
N MET A 97 -19.86 7.77 -20.75
CA MET A 97 -18.81 7.34 -19.81
C MET A 97 -17.51 7.10 -20.58
N ALA A 98 -16.72 8.15 -20.75
CA ALA A 98 -15.44 8.00 -21.41
C ALA A 98 -14.48 7.16 -20.57
N PHE A 99 -13.78 6.23 -21.21
CA PHE A 99 -12.71 5.45 -20.59
C PHE A 99 -11.43 6.27 -20.46
N THR A 100 -11.15 7.11 -21.47
CA THR A 100 -9.98 7.99 -21.44
C THR A 100 -10.15 9.18 -22.34
N VAL A 101 -9.34 10.20 -22.12
CA VAL A 101 -9.10 11.30 -23.05
C VAL A 101 -7.63 11.36 -23.41
N SER A 102 -7.35 11.70 -24.65
CA SER A 102 -5.99 11.68 -25.18
C SER A 102 -5.71 12.93 -26.01
N ARG A 103 -4.45 13.37 -25.97
CA ARG A 103 -3.99 14.49 -26.78
C ARG A 103 -3.91 14.10 -28.26
N GLY A 104 -4.58 14.87 -29.11
CA GLY A 104 -4.32 14.93 -30.55
C GLY A 104 -3.43 16.12 -30.92
N GLU A 105 -3.14 16.31 -32.21
CA GLU A 105 -2.46 17.51 -32.70
C GLU A 105 -3.42 18.71 -32.74
N ASP A 106 -4.68 18.46 -33.11
CA ASP A 106 -5.70 19.48 -33.33
C ASP A 106 -6.70 19.61 -32.18
N GLY A 107 -6.55 18.83 -31.10
CA GLY A 107 -7.49 18.83 -29.99
C GLY A 107 -7.42 17.61 -29.10
N ILE A 108 -8.53 17.34 -28.44
CA ILE A 108 -8.71 16.34 -27.41
C ILE A 108 -9.60 15.22 -27.93
N TRP A 109 -9.08 14.00 -27.99
CA TRP A 109 -9.87 12.83 -28.30
C TRP A 109 -10.50 12.26 -27.02
N VAL A 110 -11.82 12.06 -27.03
CA VAL A 110 -12.58 11.36 -25.98
C VAL A 110 -12.91 9.97 -26.49
N GLN A 111 -12.53 8.95 -25.74
CA GLN A 111 -12.77 7.54 -26.05
C GLN A 111 -13.92 7.00 -25.23
N ASP A 112 -14.95 6.48 -25.88
CA ASP A 112 -16.12 5.81 -25.30
C ASP A 112 -16.41 4.51 -26.05
N GLU A 113 -17.22 3.63 -25.52
CA GLU A 113 -17.55 2.34 -26.10
C GLU A 113 -19.06 2.10 -26.10
N GLU A 114 -19.60 1.81 -27.26
CA GLU A 114 -21.00 1.34 -27.41
C GLU A 114 -21.01 -0.18 -27.48
N ARG A 115 -21.48 -0.84 -26.43
CA ARG A 115 -21.60 -2.31 -26.35
C ARG A 115 -22.88 -2.80 -27.01
N SER A 116 -22.79 -3.84 -27.85
CA SER A 116 -23.92 -4.50 -28.47
C SER A 116 -23.78 -6.03 -28.44
N GLU A 117 -24.88 -6.76 -28.64
CA GLU A 117 -24.85 -8.24 -28.74
C GLU A 117 -24.02 -8.74 -29.94
N THR A 118 -23.72 -7.90 -30.91
CA THR A 118 -23.02 -8.28 -32.16
C THR A 118 -21.55 -7.84 -32.20
N GLY A 119 -21.08 -7.07 -31.20
CA GLY A 119 -19.71 -6.55 -31.11
C GLY A 119 -19.67 -5.17 -30.51
N ASP A 120 -18.51 -4.76 -30.07
CA ASP A 120 -18.30 -3.45 -29.44
C ASP A 120 -17.85 -2.44 -30.50
N THR A 121 -18.43 -1.24 -30.42
CA THR A 121 -18.06 -0.10 -31.30
C THR A 121 -17.37 0.94 -30.48
N LEU A 122 -16.11 1.21 -30.79
CA LEU A 122 -15.36 2.31 -30.18
C LEU A 122 -15.82 3.63 -30.77
N VAL A 123 -16.17 4.58 -29.91
CA VAL A 123 -16.60 5.93 -30.26
C VAL A 123 -15.50 6.92 -29.89
N LEU A 124 -14.90 7.56 -30.88
CA LEU A 124 -13.84 8.53 -30.71
C LEU A 124 -14.38 9.91 -31.07
N SER A 125 -14.56 10.79 -30.10
CA SER A 125 -15.05 12.16 -30.32
C SER A 125 -13.91 13.16 -30.18
N LEU A 126 -13.72 14.01 -31.17
CA LEU A 126 -12.71 15.06 -31.19
C LEU A 126 -13.31 16.40 -30.74
N TYR A 127 -12.64 17.03 -29.79
CA TYR A 127 -12.91 18.39 -29.33
C TYR A 127 -11.68 19.28 -29.55
N SER A 128 -11.87 20.57 -29.84
CA SER A 128 -10.72 21.49 -29.86
C SER A 128 -10.15 21.68 -28.46
N PHE A 129 -8.94 22.24 -28.34
CA PHE A 129 -8.36 22.59 -27.05
C PHE A 129 -9.14 23.68 -26.28
N GLU A 130 -10.08 24.38 -26.93
CA GLU A 130 -11.05 25.30 -26.31
C GLU A 130 -12.37 24.61 -25.92
N GLY A 131 -12.47 23.28 -26.07
CA GLY A 131 -13.62 22.47 -25.68
C GLY A 131 -14.77 22.43 -26.70
N ALA A 132 -14.56 22.93 -27.92
CA ALA A 132 -15.57 22.86 -28.97
C ALA A 132 -15.58 21.51 -29.68
N TYR A 133 -16.73 20.83 -29.74
CA TYR A 133 -16.90 19.58 -30.48
C TYR A 133 -16.58 19.81 -31.99
N GLN A 134 -15.86 18.86 -32.56
CA GLN A 134 -15.47 18.87 -33.99
C GLN A 134 -16.08 17.71 -34.77
N GLU A 135 -15.81 16.48 -34.39
CA GLU A 135 -16.27 15.30 -35.11
C GLU A 135 -16.32 14.03 -34.22
N THR A 136 -17.00 13.01 -34.71
CA THR A 136 -16.99 11.67 -34.06
C THR A 136 -16.68 10.60 -35.10
N LEU A 137 -15.74 9.73 -34.78
CA LEU A 137 -15.34 8.56 -35.52
C LEU A 137 -15.84 7.30 -34.79
N ARG A 138 -16.34 6.32 -35.54
CA ARG A 138 -16.79 5.03 -35.01
C ARG A 138 -15.96 3.90 -35.60
N LEU A 139 -15.38 3.09 -34.76
CA LEU A 139 -14.52 1.98 -35.15
C LEU A 139 -15.11 0.67 -34.63
N GLU A 140 -15.38 -0.25 -35.54
CA GLU A 140 -15.77 -1.62 -35.17
C GLU A 140 -14.52 -2.40 -34.76
N LEU A 141 -14.49 -2.90 -33.53
CA LEU A 141 -13.41 -3.75 -33.03
C LEU A 141 -13.75 -5.23 -33.26
N PRO A 142 -12.76 -6.08 -33.55
CA PRO A 142 -12.97 -7.52 -33.61
C PRO A 142 -13.48 -8.06 -32.28
N ALA A 143 -14.27 -9.11 -32.31
CA ALA A 143 -14.76 -9.78 -31.11
C ALA A 143 -13.58 -10.17 -30.18
N GLY A 144 -13.67 -9.79 -28.90
CA GLY A 144 -12.64 -10.03 -27.90
C GLY A 144 -11.48 -9.03 -27.91
N CYS A 145 -11.51 -8.00 -28.77
CA CYS A 145 -10.53 -6.92 -28.76
C CYS A 145 -11.07 -5.76 -27.92
N PHE A 146 -10.46 -5.50 -26.78
CA PHE A 146 -10.80 -4.37 -25.90
C PHE A 146 -9.76 -3.27 -26.06
N SER A 147 -10.22 -2.01 -26.13
CA SER A 147 -9.32 -0.87 -26.15
C SER A 147 -8.89 -0.51 -24.73
N LEU A 148 -7.57 -0.49 -24.50
CA LEU A 148 -6.96 -0.14 -23.22
C LEU A 148 -6.44 1.31 -23.19
N GLY A 149 -6.28 1.94 -24.36
CA GLY A 149 -5.81 3.31 -24.48
C GLY A 149 -5.64 3.73 -25.93
N MET A 150 -5.49 5.03 -26.13
CA MET A 150 -5.24 5.58 -27.47
C MET A 150 -4.26 6.74 -27.44
N ALA A 151 -3.63 6.98 -28.60
CA ALA A 151 -2.89 8.20 -28.89
C ALA A 151 -3.13 8.61 -30.34
N ALA A 152 -3.03 9.90 -30.63
CA ALA A 152 -3.08 10.42 -31.99
C ALA A 152 -1.73 11.10 -32.31
N ALA A 153 -1.12 10.77 -33.45
CA ALA A 153 0.12 11.39 -33.91
C ALA A 153 0.10 11.55 -35.43
N GLY A 154 0.34 12.77 -35.92
CA GLY A 154 0.19 13.13 -37.30
C GLY A 154 -1.23 12.90 -37.80
N ASP A 155 -1.36 12.16 -38.89
CA ASP A 155 -2.64 11.78 -39.52
C ASP A 155 -3.13 10.39 -39.06
N LYS A 156 -2.56 9.84 -37.97
CA LYS A 156 -2.84 8.48 -37.48
C LYS A 156 -3.41 8.46 -36.09
N LEU A 157 -4.28 7.47 -35.85
CA LEU A 157 -4.80 7.09 -34.55
C LEU A 157 -4.22 5.72 -34.18
N TYR A 158 -3.64 5.66 -32.97
CA TYR A 158 -3.02 4.45 -32.41
C TYR A 158 -3.89 3.94 -31.28
N LEU A 159 -4.42 2.75 -31.42
CA LEU A 159 -5.31 2.13 -30.46
C LEU A 159 -4.60 0.92 -29.85
N LYS A 160 -4.29 1.00 -28.57
CA LYS A 160 -3.76 -0.12 -27.81
C LYS A 160 -4.91 -1.04 -27.44
N CYS A 161 -4.84 -2.30 -27.87
CA CYS A 161 -5.72 -3.38 -27.44
C CYS A 161 -4.96 -4.34 -26.49
N SER A 162 -5.60 -5.42 -26.06
CA SER A 162 -5.01 -6.39 -25.12
C SER A 162 -3.69 -6.99 -25.63
N ASP A 163 -3.62 -7.33 -26.92
CA ASP A 163 -2.50 -8.07 -27.56
C ASP A 163 -2.00 -7.43 -28.85
N THR A 164 -2.59 -6.29 -29.24
CA THR A 164 -2.30 -5.63 -30.52
C THR A 164 -2.36 -4.11 -30.40
N LEU A 165 -1.44 -3.44 -31.08
CA LEU A 165 -1.55 -2.03 -31.40
C LEU A 165 -2.16 -1.88 -32.80
N ARG A 166 -3.34 -1.27 -32.89
CA ARG A 166 -4.05 -1.02 -34.14
C ARG A 166 -3.87 0.42 -34.57
N VAL A 167 -3.48 0.62 -35.82
CA VAL A 167 -3.24 1.96 -36.38
C VAL A 167 -4.27 2.26 -37.45
N TYR A 168 -4.95 3.37 -37.33
CA TYR A 168 -5.98 3.85 -38.24
C TYR A 168 -5.57 5.22 -38.81
N ASP A 169 -6.09 5.55 -40.00
CA ASP A 169 -6.08 6.92 -40.51
C ASP A 169 -7.21 7.75 -39.84
N ARG A 170 -7.27 9.03 -40.17
CA ARG A 170 -8.29 9.96 -39.60
C ARG A 170 -9.72 9.61 -40.08
N GLU A 171 -9.89 8.90 -41.15
CA GLU A 171 -11.18 8.44 -41.65
C GLU A 171 -11.61 7.09 -41.03
N GLY A 172 -10.79 6.50 -40.15
CA GLY A 172 -11.08 5.24 -39.46
C GLY A 172 -10.73 3.98 -40.27
N LYS A 173 -9.96 4.11 -41.30
CA LYS A 173 -9.47 2.95 -42.07
C LYS A 173 -8.27 2.35 -41.35
N LEU A 174 -8.33 1.05 -41.06
CA LEU A 174 -7.22 0.30 -40.51
C LEU A 174 -6.02 0.31 -41.45
N LEU A 175 -4.88 0.80 -41.02
CA LEU A 175 -3.62 0.84 -41.75
C LEU A 175 -2.76 -0.39 -41.49
N CYS A 176 -2.57 -0.72 -40.19
CA CYS A 176 -1.82 -1.92 -39.80
C CYS A 176 -2.24 -2.40 -38.40
N VAL A 177 -1.85 -3.64 -38.10
CA VAL A 177 -1.99 -4.26 -36.75
C VAL A 177 -0.61 -4.76 -36.35
N ILE A 178 -0.14 -4.32 -35.20
CA ILE A 178 1.17 -4.66 -34.65
C ILE A 178 0.96 -5.52 -33.43
N PRO A 179 1.39 -6.79 -33.40
CA PRO A 179 1.26 -7.64 -32.22
C PRO A 179 2.22 -7.22 -31.11
N HIS A 180 1.78 -7.36 -29.88
CA HIS A 180 2.59 -7.24 -28.64
C HIS A 180 2.16 -8.30 -27.63
N GLU A 181 2.87 -8.42 -26.52
CA GLU A 181 2.50 -9.34 -25.46
C GLU A 181 1.18 -8.92 -24.78
N GLU A 182 0.38 -9.90 -24.38
CA GLU A 182 -0.95 -9.68 -23.86
C GLU A 182 -0.93 -8.82 -22.58
N PHE A 183 -1.77 -7.78 -22.55
CA PHE A 183 -1.89 -6.77 -21.50
C PHE A 183 -0.62 -5.96 -21.16
N GLN A 184 0.45 -6.13 -21.92
CA GLN A 184 1.69 -5.37 -21.71
C GLN A 184 1.78 -4.12 -22.59
N GLY A 185 2.58 -3.18 -22.10
CA GLY A 185 2.96 -1.96 -22.81
C GLY A 185 1.98 -0.81 -22.68
N ASP A 186 2.47 0.38 -23.04
CA ASP A 186 1.69 1.62 -23.10
C ASP A 186 2.18 2.55 -24.21
N LEU A 187 1.38 3.57 -24.54
CA LEU A 187 1.73 4.58 -25.55
C LEU A 187 2.32 5.81 -24.86
N LEU A 188 3.56 6.15 -25.16
CA LEU A 188 4.25 7.30 -24.63
C LEU A 188 4.57 8.31 -25.74
N ARG A 189 4.16 9.56 -25.56
CA ARG A 189 4.63 10.66 -26.42
C ARG A 189 5.90 11.25 -25.82
N GLY A 190 7.00 11.18 -26.55
CA GLY A 190 8.27 11.80 -26.16
C GLY A 190 8.22 13.33 -26.22
N GLY A 191 9.16 13.99 -25.53
CA GLY A 191 9.35 15.44 -25.62
C GLY A 191 9.75 15.94 -27.02
N ASP A 192 10.24 15.06 -27.88
CA ASP A 192 10.49 15.29 -29.30
C ASP A 192 9.22 15.24 -30.18
N GLY A 193 8.07 14.96 -29.58
CA GLY A 193 6.77 14.86 -30.24
C GLY A 193 6.47 13.50 -30.88
N GLU A 194 7.45 12.60 -30.97
CA GLU A 194 7.27 11.25 -31.51
C GLU A 194 6.49 10.37 -30.53
N LEU A 195 5.81 9.34 -31.09
CA LEU A 195 5.07 8.34 -30.32
C LEU A 195 5.89 7.06 -30.21
N TYR A 196 6.02 6.56 -29.00
CA TYR A 196 6.75 5.35 -28.64
C TYR A 196 5.81 4.33 -28.02
N PHE A 197 6.21 3.06 -28.05
CA PHE A 197 5.58 1.98 -27.33
C PHE A 197 6.49 1.55 -26.17
N LEU A 198 5.95 1.63 -24.97
CA LEU A 198 6.63 1.32 -23.73
C LEU A 198 6.24 -0.08 -23.28
N THR A 199 7.18 -0.96 -23.04
CA THR A 199 6.91 -2.29 -22.44
C THR A 199 7.66 -2.36 -21.12
N GLU A 200 6.93 -2.40 -20.01
CA GLU A 200 7.50 -2.59 -18.68
C GLU A 200 7.74 -4.07 -18.40
N ARG A 201 8.73 -4.40 -17.59
CA ARG A 201 8.96 -5.76 -17.13
C ARG A 201 7.90 -6.15 -16.09
N GLU A 202 7.56 -7.44 -16.01
CA GLU A 202 6.56 -7.97 -15.05
C GLU A 202 6.80 -7.55 -13.59
N ASN A 203 8.05 -7.29 -13.22
CA ASN A 203 8.42 -6.86 -11.88
C ASN A 203 8.36 -5.33 -11.67
N GLY A 204 7.83 -4.56 -12.63
CA GLY A 204 7.73 -3.10 -12.56
C GLY A 204 9.06 -2.35 -12.52
N SER A 205 10.20 -3.06 -12.63
CA SER A 205 11.53 -2.46 -12.60
C SER A 205 12.16 -2.45 -13.97
N GLY A 206 12.08 -1.29 -14.65
CA GLY A 206 12.67 -1.14 -15.98
C GLY A 206 11.79 -1.67 -17.11
N GLY A 207 12.31 -1.64 -18.33
CA GLY A 207 11.54 -2.02 -19.53
C GLY A 207 12.27 -1.76 -20.81
N VAL A 208 11.48 -1.66 -21.90
CA VAL A 208 11.94 -1.39 -23.27
C VAL A 208 11.09 -0.28 -23.88
N ILE A 209 11.74 0.72 -24.45
CA ILE A 209 11.11 1.72 -25.32
C ILE A 209 11.31 1.28 -26.78
N SER A 210 10.22 1.19 -27.52
CA SER A 210 10.23 0.82 -28.95
C SER A 210 9.68 1.95 -29.81
N THR A 211 10.24 2.11 -30.99
CA THR A 211 9.65 2.90 -32.08
C THR A 211 8.57 2.08 -32.79
N ILE A 212 7.55 2.77 -33.30
CA ILE A 212 6.40 2.17 -33.98
C ILE A 212 6.59 2.34 -35.49
N ASP A 213 6.93 1.27 -36.17
CA ASP A 213 7.01 1.26 -37.66
C ASP A 213 5.66 0.84 -38.25
N THR A 214 4.90 1.82 -38.69
CA THR A 214 3.57 1.59 -39.30
C THR A 214 3.61 1.13 -40.74
N GLU A 215 4.76 1.23 -41.45
CA GLU A 215 4.94 0.72 -42.79
C GLU A 215 5.26 -0.78 -42.79
N GLN A 216 6.12 -1.20 -41.84
CA GLN A 216 6.47 -2.61 -41.69
C GLN A 216 5.51 -3.36 -40.76
N GLY A 217 4.69 -2.64 -39.97
CA GLY A 217 3.76 -3.22 -39.01
C GLY A 217 4.45 -3.90 -37.83
N CYS A 218 5.51 -3.29 -37.28
CA CYS A 218 6.28 -3.86 -36.18
C CYS A 218 6.76 -2.80 -35.18
N LEU A 219 7.08 -3.26 -33.96
CA LEU A 219 7.83 -2.51 -32.97
C LEU A 219 9.32 -2.78 -33.13
N THR A 220 10.14 -1.74 -33.03
CA THR A 220 11.60 -1.86 -33.07
C THR A 220 12.18 -1.28 -31.78
N GLU A 221 12.90 -2.11 -31.03
CA GLU A 221 13.55 -1.68 -29.79
C GLU A 221 14.49 -0.48 -30.06
N LEU A 222 14.27 0.60 -29.32
CA LEU A 222 15.11 1.79 -29.33
C LEU A 222 16.15 1.70 -28.22
N LEU A 223 15.69 1.49 -26.99
CA LEU A 223 16.53 1.34 -25.80
C LEU A 223 15.82 0.53 -24.71
N SER A 224 16.59 0.03 -23.77
CA SER A 224 16.07 -0.57 -22.53
C SER A 224 16.59 0.18 -21.31
N TRP A 225 15.81 0.16 -20.23
CA TRP A 225 16.22 0.69 -18.92
C TRP A 225 16.03 -0.37 -17.84
N ASP A 226 16.79 -0.28 -16.74
CA ASP A 226 16.87 -1.35 -15.76
C ASP A 226 16.05 -1.10 -14.48
N ARG A 227 15.71 0.15 -14.17
CA ARG A 227 14.93 0.50 -12.97
C ARG A 227 14.22 1.84 -13.10
N GLY A 228 13.17 2.02 -12.31
CA GLY A 228 12.36 3.24 -12.26
C GLY A 228 11.34 3.33 -13.39
N PHE A 229 10.67 4.47 -13.49
CA PHE A 229 9.55 4.71 -14.39
C PHE A 229 9.90 5.75 -15.43
N VAL A 230 9.44 5.53 -16.66
CA VAL A 230 9.72 6.45 -17.78
C VAL A 230 8.48 7.26 -18.11
N GLY A 231 8.65 8.57 -18.27
CA GLY A 231 7.61 9.51 -18.64
C GLY A 231 7.98 10.42 -19.79
N SER A 232 7.04 11.29 -20.17
CA SER A 232 7.16 12.25 -21.27
C SER A 232 8.18 13.34 -20.95
N GLY A 233 9.18 13.48 -21.80
CA GLY A 233 10.25 14.45 -21.67
C GLY A 233 9.92 15.85 -22.15
N ASP A 234 10.97 16.64 -22.33
CA ASP A 234 10.93 18.02 -22.82
C ASP A 234 11.74 18.18 -24.14
N GLU A 235 11.88 19.41 -24.61
CA GLU A 235 12.67 19.74 -25.82
C GLU A 235 14.16 19.34 -25.72
N GLU A 236 14.69 19.18 -24.49
CA GLU A 236 16.09 18.80 -24.26
C GLU A 236 16.31 17.28 -24.25
N SER A 237 15.28 16.50 -23.92
CA SER A 237 15.34 15.04 -23.86
C SER A 237 13.97 14.42 -24.09
N PRO A 238 13.84 13.39 -24.95
CA PRO A 238 12.56 12.80 -25.26
C PRO A 238 11.89 12.13 -24.05
N PHE A 239 12.69 11.67 -23.07
CA PHE A 239 12.18 10.91 -21.94
C PHE A 239 12.64 11.53 -20.59
N LEU A 240 11.80 11.34 -19.60
CA LEU A 240 12.13 11.52 -18.19
C LEU A 240 12.20 10.14 -17.53
N LEU A 241 13.12 9.98 -16.57
CA LEU A 241 13.27 8.75 -15.79
C LEU A 241 13.16 9.10 -14.30
N ILE A 242 12.14 8.54 -13.64
CA ILE A 242 11.96 8.66 -12.19
C ILE A 242 12.76 7.54 -11.54
N LEU A 243 13.65 7.91 -10.63
CA LEU A 243 14.41 6.98 -9.79
C LEU A 243 14.18 7.32 -8.30
N PRO A 244 14.45 6.39 -7.39
CA PRO A 244 14.35 6.66 -5.94
C PRO A 244 15.17 7.87 -5.48
N GLU A 245 16.27 8.18 -6.17
CA GLU A 245 17.15 9.30 -5.86
C GLU A 245 16.80 10.62 -6.55
N GLY A 246 15.97 10.61 -7.62
CA GLY A 246 15.68 11.85 -8.35
C GLY A 246 14.95 11.66 -9.66
N LEU A 247 14.68 12.76 -10.34
CA LEU A 247 14.18 12.82 -11.71
C LEU A 247 15.33 13.11 -12.67
N TYR A 248 15.41 12.36 -13.74
CA TYR A 248 16.49 12.43 -14.72
C TYR A 248 15.92 12.67 -16.11
N ARG A 249 16.65 13.43 -16.94
CA ARG A 249 16.44 13.44 -18.38
C ARG A 249 17.15 12.24 -19.00
N MET A 250 16.50 11.57 -19.96
CA MET A 250 17.06 10.42 -20.66
C MET A 250 16.96 10.64 -22.18
N ASP A 251 18.08 10.50 -22.89
CA ASP A 251 18.14 10.65 -24.33
C ASP A 251 17.76 9.34 -25.08
N ARG A 252 17.78 9.38 -26.42
CA ARG A 252 17.43 8.21 -27.27
C ARG A 252 18.46 7.08 -27.19
N GLU A 253 19.66 7.34 -26.69
CA GLU A 253 20.73 6.38 -26.46
C GLU A 253 20.70 5.81 -25.04
N GLY A 254 19.72 6.22 -24.21
CA GLY A 254 19.55 5.76 -22.83
C GLY A 254 20.52 6.43 -21.85
N GLN A 255 21.23 7.50 -22.25
CA GLN A 255 22.09 8.24 -21.34
C GLN A 255 21.25 9.16 -20.44
N THR A 256 21.51 9.11 -19.16
CA THR A 256 20.77 9.88 -18.16
C THR A 256 21.60 11.03 -17.60
N ARG A 257 20.94 12.16 -17.31
CA ARG A 257 21.50 13.27 -16.54
C ARG A 257 20.52 13.74 -15.48
N PRO A 258 20.96 14.04 -14.26
CA PRO A 258 20.05 14.49 -13.21
C PRO A 258 19.37 15.79 -13.61
N LEU A 259 18.05 15.83 -13.47
CA LEU A 259 17.23 17.04 -13.55
C LEU A 259 17.06 17.63 -12.15
N VAL A 260 16.67 16.78 -11.18
CA VAL A 260 16.58 17.12 -9.77
C VAL A 260 16.91 15.89 -8.93
N LEU A 261 17.67 16.08 -7.86
CA LEU A 261 17.90 15.06 -6.84
C LEU A 261 17.05 15.40 -5.60
N TRP A 262 16.25 14.46 -5.16
CA TRP A 262 15.25 14.71 -4.10
C TRP A 262 15.89 15.22 -2.82
N ASP A 263 16.97 14.58 -2.37
CA ASP A 263 17.69 14.98 -1.15
C ASP A 263 18.31 16.38 -1.25
N GLU A 264 18.74 16.81 -2.43
CA GLU A 264 19.31 18.16 -2.62
C GLU A 264 18.24 19.24 -2.46
N CYS A 265 16.99 18.94 -2.87
CA CYS A 265 15.87 19.86 -2.77
C CYS A 265 15.00 19.62 -1.52
N LEU A 266 15.38 18.68 -0.65
CA LEU A 266 14.60 18.24 0.51
C LEU A 266 13.16 17.81 0.12
N LEU A 267 13.03 17.08 -0.98
CA LEU A 267 11.79 16.57 -1.49
C LEU A 267 11.64 15.09 -1.14
N SER A 268 10.46 14.69 -0.70
CA SER A 268 10.06 13.29 -0.58
C SER A 268 9.02 13.00 -1.64
N VAL A 269 9.43 12.27 -2.66
CA VAL A 269 8.60 11.95 -3.83
C VAL A 269 8.52 10.42 -3.89
N SER A 270 7.65 9.85 -3.05
CA SER A 270 7.43 8.41 -2.99
C SER A 270 6.08 8.05 -3.63
N GLY A 271 5.98 6.88 -4.26
CA GLY A 271 4.75 6.43 -4.93
C GLY A 271 4.47 7.12 -6.27
N VAL A 272 5.39 7.97 -6.74
CA VAL A 272 5.30 8.60 -8.07
C VAL A 272 5.81 7.63 -9.13
N THR A 273 4.95 7.29 -10.07
CA THR A 273 5.27 6.39 -11.19
C THR A 273 5.08 7.05 -12.55
N GLU A 274 4.46 8.24 -12.57
CA GLU A 274 4.18 8.98 -13.79
C GLU A 274 4.81 10.37 -13.75
N THR A 275 5.34 10.82 -14.88
CA THR A 275 5.88 12.17 -15.02
C THR A 275 5.70 12.70 -16.44
N SER A 276 5.50 14.02 -16.54
CA SER A 276 5.43 14.72 -17.82
C SER A 276 6.00 16.11 -17.71
N ALA A 277 6.78 16.53 -18.69
CA ALA A 277 7.21 17.91 -18.81
C ALA A 277 6.06 18.81 -19.31
N LEU A 278 5.92 20.00 -18.69
CA LEU A 278 4.94 20.98 -19.13
C LEU A 278 5.46 21.92 -20.22
N GLY A 279 6.78 21.94 -20.46
CA GLY A 279 7.42 22.75 -21.52
C GLY A 279 7.88 24.15 -21.05
N ASP A 280 7.59 24.55 -19.82
CA ASP A 280 7.97 25.83 -19.21
C ASP A 280 8.96 25.68 -18.04
N GLY A 281 9.59 24.51 -17.95
CA GLY A 281 10.51 24.15 -16.87
C GLY A 281 9.81 23.53 -15.65
N ARG A 282 8.50 23.41 -15.66
CA ARG A 282 7.73 22.67 -14.68
C ARG A 282 7.52 21.23 -15.14
N PHE A 283 7.36 20.34 -14.17
CA PHE A 283 7.09 18.91 -14.40
C PHE A 283 5.92 18.45 -13.54
N LEU A 284 5.07 17.63 -14.11
CA LEU A 284 4.05 16.91 -13.38
C LEU A 284 4.64 15.63 -12.83
N LEU A 285 4.34 15.34 -11.57
CA LEU A 285 4.64 14.09 -10.90
C LEU A 285 3.33 13.48 -10.42
N GLY A 286 3.08 12.20 -10.67
CA GLY A 286 1.84 11.54 -10.29
C GLY A 286 1.97 10.02 -10.33
N GLY A 287 0.82 9.36 -10.28
CA GLY A 287 0.69 7.91 -10.33
C GLY A 287 -0.64 7.48 -9.69
N PRO A 288 -1.03 6.22 -9.83
CA PRO A 288 -2.31 5.73 -9.34
C PRO A 288 -2.45 5.82 -7.81
N PHE A 289 -1.34 5.94 -7.09
CA PHE A 289 -1.30 5.96 -5.62
C PHE A 289 -0.67 7.23 -5.04
N ALA A 290 -0.35 8.21 -5.89
CA ALA A 290 0.24 9.49 -5.48
C ALA A 290 -0.67 10.64 -5.88
N GLU A 291 -0.88 11.58 -4.96
CA GLU A 291 -1.50 12.85 -5.30
C GLU A 291 -0.61 13.57 -6.34
N PRO A 292 -1.21 14.14 -7.39
CA PRO A 292 -0.43 14.81 -8.42
C PRO A 292 0.23 16.06 -7.85
N LEU A 293 1.54 16.20 -8.12
CA LEU A 293 2.37 17.30 -7.69
C LEU A 293 2.96 18.02 -8.89
N LEU A 294 3.10 19.32 -8.79
CA LEU A 294 3.91 20.13 -9.71
C LEU A 294 5.30 20.30 -9.13
N LEU A 295 6.30 19.90 -9.88
CA LEU A 295 7.70 20.22 -9.62
C LEU A 295 8.01 21.53 -10.34
N ILE A 296 8.33 22.57 -9.59
CA ILE A 296 8.56 23.93 -10.09
C ILE A 296 9.98 24.40 -9.81
N PRO A 297 10.63 25.15 -10.74
CA PRO A 297 11.93 25.75 -10.48
C PRO A 297 11.90 26.67 -9.25
N ALA A 298 12.86 26.49 -8.35
CA ALA A 298 12.97 27.25 -7.12
C ALA A 298 14.32 28.00 -7.07
N GLN A 299 14.45 28.94 -6.12
CA GLN A 299 15.73 29.56 -5.81
C GLN A 299 16.36 28.86 -4.59
N PRO A 300 17.69 28.86 -4.45
CA PRO A 300 18.37 28.23 -3.30
C PRO A 300 17.84 28.71 -1.94
N GLU A 301 17.43 29.97 -1.84
CA GLU A 301 16.84 30.55 -0.64
C GLU A 301 15.46 30.01 -0.28
N ASP A 302 14.76 29.34 -1.21
CA ASP A 302 13.49 28.69 -0.95
C ASP A 302 13.69 27.34 -0.27
N ILE A 303 14.88 26.72 -0.43
CA ILE A 303 15.24 25.46 0.21
C ILE A 303 15.75 25.74 1.63
N LYS A 304 14.84 25.71 2.59
CA LYS A 304 15.21 25.95 4.00
C LYS A 304 15.81 24.67 4.60
N PRO A 305 16.97 24.77 5.27
CA PRO A 305 17.53 23.63 6.00
C PRO A 305 16.52 23.09 7.02
N ARG A 306 16.29 21.79 6.97
CA ARG A 306 15.39 21.06 7.88
C ARG A 306 16.11 19.83 8.44
N THR A 307 15.74 19.40 9.62
CA THR A 307 16.23 18.14 10.18
C THR A 307 15.68 16.96 9.40
N MET A 308 16.55 16.11 8.88
CA MET A 308 16.11 14.88 8.19
C MET A 308 15.79 13.80 9.20
N LEU A 309 14.59 13.26 9.13
CA LEU A 309 14.14 12.04 9.81
C LEU A 309 14.07 10.90 8.81
N THR A 310 14.39 9.70 9.24
CA THR A 310 14.29 8.50 8.44
C THR A 310 13.16 7.61 8.91
N LEU A 311 12.28 7.20 8.00
CA LEU A 311 11.28 6.16 8.23
C LEU A 311 11.63 4.95 7.38
N ALA A 312 12.10 3.88 8.02
CA ALA A 312 12.51 2.68 7.30
C ALA A 312 11.35 1.71 7.11
N VAL A 313 11.28 1.10 5.93
CA VAL A 313 10.28 0.11 5.51
C VAL A 313 10.97 -1.12 4.94
N LEU A 314 10.31 -2.27 5.02
CA LEU A 314 10.77 -3.52 4.40
C LEU A 314 9.58 -4.21 3.73
N ALA A 315 9.51 -4.15 2.42
CA ALA A 315 8.55 -4.94 1.66
C ALA A 315 8.91 -6.43 1.75
N THR A 316 7.91 -7.28 1.95
CA THR A 316 8.07 -8.73 1.89
C THR A 316 8.06 -9.21 0.46
N GLN A 317 8.65 -10.39 0.19
CA GLN A 317 8.62 -10.99 -1.14
C GLN A 317 7.17 -11.24 -1.61
N ASP A 318 6.30 -11.71 -0.70
CA ASP A 318 4.90 -11.93 -1.02
C ASP A 318 4.18 -10.62 -1.41
N ALA A 319 4.54 -9.51 -0.77
CA ALA A 319 4.02 -8.20 -1.15
C ALA A 319 4.55 -7.75 -2.53
N LEU A 320 5.81 -8.04 -2.84
CA LEU A 320 6.43 -7.73 -4.11
C LEU A 320 5.92 -8.60 -5.27
N ASP A 321 5.36 -9.78 -4.99
CA ASP A 321 4.74 -10.63 -6.01
C ASP A 321 3.38 -10.05 -6.50
N TYR A 322 2.69 -9.27 -5.63
CA TYR A 322 1.45 -8.56 -5.99
C TYR A 322 1.70 -7.12 -6.44
N GLU A 323 2.65 -6.46 -5.80
CA GLU A 323 3.02 -5.06 -6.03
C GLU A 323 4.55 -5.00 -6.17
N PRO A 324 5.07 -5.16 -7.39
CA PRO A 324 6.52 -5.32 -7.63
C PRO A 324 7.35 -4.09 -7.25
N ASP A 325 6.73 -2.92 -7.07
CA ASP A 325 7.40 -1.73 -6.55
C ASP A 325 7.13 -1.57 -5.04
N PRO A 326 8.17 -1.65 -4.19
CA PRO A 326 8.04 -1.40 -2.76
C PRO A 326 7.40 -0.05 -2.41
N THR A 327 7.61 0.97 -3.27
CA THR A 327 7.03 2.30 -3.04
C THR A 327 5.51 2.29 -3.22
N THR A 328 4.99 1.48 -4.12
CA THR A 328 3.54 1.28 -4.30
C THR A 328 2.92 0.58 -3.10
N TYR A 329 3.58 -0.46 -2.58
CA TYR A 329 3.13 -1.16 -1.36
C TYR A 329 3.01 -0.21 -0.16
N TYR A 330 3.92 0.76 -0.04
CA TYR A 330 3.91 1.78 1.02
C TYR A 330 3.28 3.11 0.58
N ALA A 331 2.51 3.13 -0.50
CA ALA A 331 1.94 4.37 -1.05
C ALA A 331 1.18 5.20 -0.01
N ASN A 332 0.46 4.57 0.91
CA ASN A 332 -0.26 5.26 1.97
C ASN A 332 0.68 6.02 2.92
N VAL A 333 1.78 5.36 3.33
CA VAL A 333 2.81 5.98 4.17
C VAL A 333 3.54 7.07 3.40
N ALA A 334 3.84 6.83 2.12
CA ALA A 334 4.48 7.78 1.23
C ALA A 334 3.62 9.04 1.02
N HIS A 335 2.30 8.88 0.87
CA HIS A 335 1.37 10.00 0.79
C HIS A 335 1.43 10.87 2.06
N SER A 336 1.32 10.28 3.25
CA SER A 336 1.41 11.00 4.53
C SER A 336 2.75 11.71 4.69
N ILE A 337 3.87 11.09 4.24
CA ILE A 337 5.20 11.71 4.24
C ILE A 337 5.22 12.93 3.32
N SER A 338 4.73 12.81 2.10
CA SER A 338 4.73 13.91 1.12
C SER A 338 3.90 15.09 1.61
N ALA A 339 2.69 14.82 2.12
CA ALA A 339 1.80 15.84 2.66
C ALA A 339 2.37 16.53 3.92
N PHE A 340 3.00 15.77 4.83
CA PHE A 340 3.71 16.32 5.98
C PHE A 340 4.88 17.21 5.55
N ASN A 341 5.73 16.71 4.64
CA ASN A 341 6.91 17.43 4.19
C ASN A 341 6.58 18.74 3.46
N ALA A 342 5.43 18.80 2.79
CA ALA A 342 4.98 20.02 2.12
C ALA A 342 4.71 21.18 3.09
N GLN A 343 4.29 20.89 4.33
CA GLN A 343 3.93 21.91 5.31
C GLN A 343 4.88 22.02 6.51
N SER A 344 5.68 21.01 6.79
CA SER A 344 6.66 21.04 7.90
C SER A 344 7.80 22.01 7.60
N THR A 345 8.14 22.85 8.57
CA THR A 345 9.25 23.82 8.48
C THR A 345 10.51 23.36 9.21
N ASP A 346 10.41 22.43 10.14
CA ASP A 346 11.47 22.07 11.08
C ASP A 346 12.20 20.79 10.67
N CYS A 347 11.46 19.84 10.12
CA CYS A 347 12.02 18.57 9.68
C CYS A 347 11.40 18.11 8.35
N TYR A 348 12.04 17.13 7.75
CA TYR A 348 11.48 16.39 6.65
C TYR A 348 11.71 14.89 6.85
N VAL A 349 10.71 14.09 6.50
CA VAL A 349 10.76 12.63 6.63
C VAL A 349 11.17 12.03 5.29
N LYS A 350 12.20 11.19 5.32
CA LYS A 350 12.67 10.40 4.17
C LYS A 350 12.28 8.95 4.34
N LEU A 351 11.59 8.39 3.35
CA LEU A 351 11.34 6.97 3.28
C LEU A 351 12.63 6.21 2.92
N LEU A 352 12.97 5.21 3.72
CA LEU A 352 14.15 4.35 3.52
C LEU A 352 13.69 2.93 3.24
N ASP A 353 13.76 2.50 1.99
CA ASP A 353 13.50 1.10 1.63
C ASP A 353 14.70 0.22 1.98
N LEU A 354 14.50 -0.70 2.93
CA LEU A 354 15.53 -1.64 3.37
C LEU A 354 15.78 -2.77 2.37
N SER A 355 14.86 -3.01 1.45
CA SER A 355 15.01 -4.02 0.39
C SER A 355 15.85 -3.53 -0.80
N GLU A 356 16.18 -2.24 -0.85
CA GLU A 356 16.87 -1.58 -1.97
C GLU A 356 16.19 -1.86 -3.33
N GLY A 357 14.88 -1.61 -3.39
CA GLY A 357 14.08 -1.87 -4.59
C GLY A 357 13.94 -3.38 -4.90
N GLY A 358 13.87 -4.21 -3.87
CA GLY A 358 13.76 -5.67 -4.03
C GLY A 358 15.07 -6.39 -4.35
N SER A 359 16.21 -5.69 -4.35
CA SER A 359 17.53 -6.30 -4.61
C SER A 359 18.05 -7.15 -3.43
N LEU A 360 17.53 -6.92 -2.22
CA LEU A 360 17.84 -7.68 -1.02
C LEU A 360 16.63 -8.51 -0.60
N THR A 361 16.89 -9.77 -0.19
CA THR A 361 15.84 -10.56 0.49
C THR A 361 15.55 -9.96 1.87
N ALA A 362 14.39 -10.27 2.44
CA ALA A 362 14.02 -9.82 3.78
C ALA A 362 15.05 -10.20 4.84
N GLU A 363 15.64 -11.41 4.77
CA GLU A 363 16.69 -11.87 5.69
C GLU A 363 17.98 -11.04 5.55
N GLN A 364 18.39 -10.72 4.32
CA GLN A 364 19.56 -9.87 4.05
C GLN A 364 19.34 -8.45 4.57
N ALA A 365 18.17 -7.88 4.30
CA ALA A 365 17.79 -6.55 4.77
C ALA A 365 17.77 -6.46 6.30
N LEU A 366 17.16 -7.45 6.99
CA LEU A 366 17.15 -7.55 8.45
C LEU A 366 18.57 -7.69 9.04
N THR A 367 19.42 -8.52 8.42
CA THR A 367 20.81 -8.69 8.87
C THR A 367 21.58 -7.37 8.77
N ARG A 368 21.36 -6.63 7.69
CA ARG A 368 21.96 -5.32 7.47
C ARG A 368 21.44 -4.29 8.48
N LEU A 369 20.12 -4.20 8.68
CA LEU A 369 19.50 -3.31 9.66
C LEU A 369 20.04 -3.58 11.07
N ASN A 370 20.11 -4.83 11.49
CA ASN A 370 20.68 -5.21 12.79
C ASN A 370 22.16 -4.77 12.92
N THR A 371 22.94 -4.91 11.84
CA THR A 371 24.35 -4.45 11.83
C THR A 371 24.43 -2.94 11.95
N GLN A 372 23.55 -2.19 11.26
CA GLN A 372 23.47 -0.74 11.35
C GLN A 372 23.09 -0.28 12.76
N ILE A 373 22.07 -0.91 13.37
CA ILE A 373 21.66 -0.62 14.75
C ILE A 373 22.82 -0.84 15.72
N LEU A 374 23.54 -1.97 15.60
CA LEU A 374 24.71 -2.26 16.44
C LEU A 374 25.87 -1.26 16.24
N SER A 375 26.00 -0.68 15.06
CA SER A 375 27.03 0.33 14.78
C SER A 375 26.60 1.76 15.16
N GLY A 376 25.38 1.93 15.67
CA GLY A 376 24.83 3.23 16.05
C GLY A 376 24.20 4.01 14.88
N GLN A 377 24.07 3.40 13.72
CA GLN A 377 23.35 3.96 12.57
C GLN A 377 21.90 3.45 12.63
N VAL A 378 21.07 4.18 13.35
CA VAL A 378 19.67 3.76 13.64
C VAL A 378 18.73 4.66 12.84
N PRO A 379 17.77 4.11 12.07
CA PRO A 379 16.69 4.94 11.53
C PRO A 379 15.89 5.56 12.68
N ASP A 380 15.25 6.70 12.46
CA ASP A 380 14.46 7.36 13.49
C ASP A 380 13.16 6.60 13.76
N MET A 381 12.54 6.07 12.72
CA MET A 381 11.27 5.35 12.76
C MET A 381 11.31 4.10 11.88
N LEU A 382 10.46 3.13 12.20
CA LEU A 382 10.25 1.89 11.44
C LEU A 382 8.76 1.66 11.20
N VAL A 383 8.38 1.25 10.00
CA VAL A 383 7.09 0.59 9.77
C VAL A 383 7.25 -0.88 10.16
N LEU A 384 6.51 -1.30 11.18
CA LEU A 384 6.67 -2.59 11.83
C LEU A 384 5.56 -3.56 11.40
N ASN A 385 5.73 -4.15 10.23
CA ASN A 385 4.83 -5.16 9.66
C ASN A 385 5.61 -6.29 8.98
N GLY A 386 4.94 -7.38 8.68
CA GLY A 386 5.54 -8.51 7.97
C GLY A 386 6.87 -8.96 8.59
N SER A 387 7.95 -8.90 7.82
CA SER A 387 9.29 -9.31 8.25
C SER A 387 9.90 -8.42 9.34
N LEU A 388 9.42 -7.17 9.49
CA LEU A 388 9.77 -6.28 10.60
C LEU A 388 8.80 -6.47 11.77
N SER A 389 8.77 -7.67 12.37
CA SER A 389 7.87 -7.97 13.48
C SER A 389 8.07 -7.01 14.65
N PRO A 390 7.02 -6.30 15.12
CA PRO A 390 7.13 -5.37 16.23
C PRO A 390 7.62 -6.05 17.51
N PHE A 391 7.25 -7.29 17.73
CA PHE A 391 7.64 -8.04 18.94
C PHE A 391 9.15 -8.29 19.05
N ALA A 392 9.88 -8.44 17.92
CA ALA A 392 11.32 -8.56 17.94
C ALA A 392 12.01 -7.28 18.45
N PHE A 393 11.56 -6.11 17.99
CA PHE A 393 12.09 -4.81 18.42
C PHE A 393 11.68 -4.43 19.85
N LEU A 394 10.44 -4.75 20.24
CA LEU A 394 9.94 -4.53 21.60
C LEU A 394 10.77 -5.29 22.66
N ARG A 395 11.05 -6.57 22.40
CA ARG A 395 11.78 -7.43 23.34
C ARG A 395 13.24 -7.03 23.51
N GLN A 396 13.84 -6.49 22.46
CA GLN A 396 15.19 -5.93 22.52
C GLN A 396 15.22 -4.53 23.14
N GLY A 397 14.07 -3.96 23.49
CA GLY A 397 13.95 -2.63 24.07
C GLY A 397 14.40 -1.53 23.12
N LEU A 398 14.26 -1.76 21.79
CA LEU A 398 14.69 -0.83 20.76
C LEU A 398 13.68 0.25 20.45
N LEU A 399 12.41 0.08 20.85
CA LEU A 399 11.34 1.04 20.62
C LEU A 399 11.16 1.99 21.80
N ARG A 400 10.77 3.22 21.50
CA ARG A 400 10.38 4.24 22.45
C ARG A 400 8.92 4.01 22.86
N ASP A 401 8.63 4.12 24.15
CA ASP A 401 7.26 4.19 24.64
C ASP A 401 6.69 5.60 24.39
N LEU A 402 5.67 5.68 23.55
CA LEU A 402 5.02 6.92 23.10
C LEU A 402 3.99 7.46 24.12
N ALA A 403 3.70 6.71 25.18
CA ALA A 403 2.75 7.14 26.19
C ALA A 403 3.15 8.48 26.83
N GLN A 404 4.47 8.71 27.02
CA GLN A 404 4.99 9.96 27.57
C GLN A 404 4.84 11.14 26.60
N ASP A 405 5.03 10.88 25.30
CA ASP A 405 4.86 11.90 24.27
C ASP A 405 3.38 12.29 24.14
N LEU A 406 2.49 11.30 24.20
CA LEU A 406 1.04 11.50 24.18
C LEU A 406 0.55 12.24 25.45
N GLU A 407 1.08 11.88 26.65
CA GLU A 407 0.71 12.56 27.92
C GLU A 407 1.18 14.03 27.94
N ALA A 408 2.30 14.32 27.30
CA ALA A 408 2.85 15.67 27.20
C ALA A 408 2.20 16.52 26.09
N ASP A 409 1.47 15.91 25.16
CA ASP A 409 0.85 16.61 24.03
C ASP A 409 -0.35 17.45 24.51
N PRO A 410 -0.43 18.74 24.15
CA PRO A 410 -1.51 19.61 24.60
C PRO A 410 -2.85 19.35 23.88
N ASP A 411 -2.82 18.71 22.71
CA ASP A 411 -3.96 18.59 21.81
C ASP A 411 -4.50 17.15 21.71
N LEU A 412 -3.72 16.14 22.17
CA LEU A 412 -4.05 14.73 22.09
C LEU A 412 -4.01 14.05 23.46
N SER A 413 -4.89 13.09 23.66
CA SER A 413 -4.90 12.20 24.81
C SER A 413 -5.16 10.75 24.41
N ALA A 414 -4.88 9.79 25.27
CA ALA A 414 -5.18 8.38 25.01
C ALA A 414 -6.68 8.11 24.77
N ALA A 415 -7.57 8.95 25.33
CA ALA A 415 -9.02 8.84 25.11
C ALA A 415 -9.44 9.22 23.68
N ASP A 416 -8.61 10.01 22.99
CA ASP A 416 -8.85 10.42 21.60
C ASP A 416 -8.45 9.34 20.58
N LEU A 417 -7.77 8.27 21.02
CA LEU A 417 -7.31 7.18 20.16
C LEU A 417 -8.18 5.94 20.37
N VAL A 418 -8.60 5.33 19.26
CA VAL A 418 -9.40 4.08 19.29
C VAL A 418 -8.53 2.90 19.70
N LEU A 419 -7.31 2.83 19.16
CA LEU A 419 -6.42 1.66 19.27
C LEU A 419 -5.48 1.68 20.49
N ALA A 420 -5.37 2.79 21.23
CA ALA A 420 -4.38 2.93 22.30
C ALA A 420 -4.43 1.75 23.30
N GLN A 421 -5.61 1.39 23.76
CA GLN A 421 -5.79 0.29 24.73
C GLN A 421 -5.43 -1.08 24.15
N ALA A 422 -5.79 -1.36 22.89
CA ALA A 422 -5.47 -2.63 22.24
C ALA A 422 -3.96 -2.78 22.03
N ILE A 423 -3.29 -1.71 21.58
CA ILE A 423 -1.83 -1.69 21.41
C ILE A 423 -1.12 -1.86 22.77
N GLU A 424 -1.55 -1.13 23.81
CA GLU A 424 -0.99 -1.28 25.14
C GLU A 424 -1.17 -2.69 25.69
N HIS A 425 -2.32 -3.32 25.42
CA HIS A 425 -2.59 -4.68 25.85
C HIS A 425 -1.67 -5.69 25.14
N ASP A 426 -1.52 -5.59 23.82
CA ASP A 426 -0.74 -6.54 23.03
C ASP A 426 0.78 -6.32 23.14
N CYS A 427 1.23 -5.08 23.29
CA CYS A 427 2.64 -4.69 23.31
C CYS A 427 3.20 -4.42 24.71
N GLY A 428 2.35 -4.33 25.76
CA GLY A 428 2.77 -3.98 27.11
C GLY A 428 3.11 -2.50 27.30
N GLY A 429 2.71 -1.63 26.38
CA GLY A 429 2.87 -0.18 26.37
C GLY A 429 2.52 0.39 25.01
N LEU A 430 2.51 1.71 24.87
CA LEU A 430 2.19 2.40 23.61
C LEU A 430 3.45 2.58 22.75
N TYR A 431 3.91 1.52 22.13
CA TYR A 431 5.14 1.52 21.33
C TYR A 431 4.90 1.72 19.84
N LEU A 432 3.66 1.64 19.39
CA LEU A 432 3.27 1.69 18.00
C LEU A 432 2.19 2.75 17.80
N MET A 433 2.24 3.43 16.68
CA MET A 433 1.21 4.35 16.23
C MET A 433 0.80 4.04 14.80
N THR A 434 -0.50 4.13 14.52
CA THR A 434 -1.06 4.11 13.18
C THR A 434 -2.14 5.17 13.08
N ASP A 435 -2.28 5.76 11.91
CA ASP A 435 -3.29 6.79 11.61
C ASP A 435 -4.69 6.20 11.45
N CYS A 436 -4.78 5.01 10.86
CA CYS A 436 -6.03 4.31 10.59
C CYS A 436 -5.91 2.81 10.86
N PHE A 437 -7.05 2.13 10.82
CA PHE A 437 -7.16 0.69 10.99
C PHE A 437 -8.33 0.12 10.19
N SER A 438 -8.35 -1.18 10.04
CA SER A 438 -9.50 -1.97 9.58
C SER A 438 -10.02 -2.84 10.72
N ILE A 439 -11.15 -3.51 10.50
CA ILE A 439 -11.63 -4.56 11.41
C ILE A 439 -11.84 -5.82 10.58
N GLU A 440 -11.07 -6.86 10.89
CA GLU A 440 -11.26 -8.18 10.32
C GLU A 440 -12.18 -8.98 11.22
N THR A 441 -13.34 -9.38 10.70
CA THR A 441 -14.34 -10.14 11.45
C THR A 441 -15.07 -11.13 10.58
N ARG A 442 -15.92 -11.98 11.20
CA ARG A 442 -16.83 -12.85 10.49
C ARG A 442 -18.28 -12.54 10.84
N LEU A 443 -19.11 -12.59 9.82
CA LEU A 443 -20.57 -12.54 9.95
C LEU A 443 -21.15 -13.95 9.89
N GLY A 444 -22.18 -14.19 10.67
CA GLY A 444 -22.97 -15.42 10.60
C GLY A 444 -24.45 -15.11 10.69
N LEU A 445 -25.30 -15.94 10.07
CA LEU A 445 -26.76 -15.72 10.15
C LEU A 445 -27.25 -15.83 11.59
N ARG A 446 -27.98 -14.82 12.06
CA ARG A 446 -28.54 -14.79 13.43
C ARG A 446 -29.44 -16.01 13.72
N SER A 447 -30.04 -16.58 12.70
CA SER A 447 -30.81 -17.81 12.82
C SER A 447 -30.00 -19.03 13.27
N ARG A 448 -28.68 -19.02 13.04
CA ARG A 448 -27.73 -20.08 13.46
C ARG A 448 -26.95 -19.70 14.72
N PHE A 449 -26.52 -18.44 14.83
CA PHE A 449 -25.62 -17.97 15.88
C PHE A 449 -26.31 -17.18 17.00
N GLY A 450 -27.62 -16.88 16.86
CA GLY A 450 -28.37 -16.08 17.85
C GLY A 450 -27.82 -14.64 17.93
N GLU A 451 -27.81 -14.09 19.13
CA GLU A 451 -27.27 -12.76 19.46
C GLU A 451 -25.78 -12.82 19.89
N ALA A 452 -25.07 -13.90 19.52
CA ALA A 452 -23.68 -14.10 19.95
C ALA A 452 -22.73 -13.08 19.29
N TRP A 453 -21.68 -12.72 20.00
CA TRP A 453 -20.54 -11.93 19.54
C TRP A 453 -19.27 -12.78 19.44
N GLY A 454 -19.38 -14.09 19.47
CA GLY A 454 -18.30 -15.04 19.35
C GLY A 454 -18.85 -16.45 19.21
N TRP A 455 -17.99 -17.41 18.91
CA TRP A 455 -18.30 -18.83 18.81
C TRP A 455 -17.07 -19.68 19.11
N SER A 456 -17.32 -20.90 19.59
CA SER A 456 -16.25 -21.80 20.00
C SER A 456 -15.87 -22.78 18.87
N PHE A 457 -14.74 -23.50 19.06
CA PHE A 457 -14.38 -24.63 18.19
C PHE A 457 -15.43 -25.74 18.23
N ASP A 458 -16.12 -25.93 19.35
CA ASP A 458 -17.23 -26.90 19.44
C ASP A 458 -18.45 -26.43 18.63
N ASP A 459 -18.71 -25.11 18.62
CA ASP A 459 -19.74 -24.56 17.72
C ASP A 459 -19.34 -24.74 16.25
N TYR A 460 -18.07 -24.55 15.91
CA TYR A 460 -17.59 -24.83 14.56
C TYR A 460 -17.86 -26.29 14.17
N ARG A 461 -17.45 -27.27 14.99
CA ARG A 461 -17.66 -28.71 14.73
C ARG A 461 -19.14 -29.03 14.58
N ARG A 462 -19.98 -28.46 15.43
CA ARG A 462 -21.45 -28.64 15.37
C ARG A 462 -22.02 -28.11 14.05
N ILE A 463 -21.64 -26.89 13.67
CA ILE A 463 -22.11 -26.23 12.44
C ILE A 463 -21.57 -26.97 11.21
N ASP A 464 -20.33 -27.44 11.23
CA ASP A 464 -19.75 -28.23 10.13
C ASP A 464 -20.50 -29.55 9.95
N ALA A 465 -20.86 -30.26 11.03
CA ALA A 465 -21.64 -31.48 10.99
C ALA A 465 -23.08 -31.26 10.47
N GLU A 466 -23.65 -30.07 10.70
CA GLU A 466 -24.98 -29.69 10.22
C GLU A 466 -24.96 -29.14 8.78
N THR A 467 -23.76 -28.79 8.26
CA THR A 467 -23.61 -28.19 6.93
C THR A 467 -23.73 -29.26 5.85
N PRO A 468 -24.72 -29.13 4.90
CA PRO A 468 -24.93 -30.08 3.85
C PRO A 468 -23.73 -30.30 2.93
N GLU A 469 -23.68 -31.42 2.23
CA GLU A 469 -22.74 -31.67 1.15
C GLU A 469 -22.88 -30.60 0.05
N GLY A 470 -21.75 -30.07 -0.45
CA GLY A 470 -21.71 -28.96 -1.41
C GLY A 470 -21.87 -27.56 -0.80
N LYS A 471 -22.00 -27.47 0.53
CA LYS A 471 -21.99 -26.23 1.30
C LYS A 471 -20.76 -26.21 2.20
N MET A 472 -20.36 -25.00 2.69
CA MET A 472 -19.18 -24.84 3.52
C MET A 472 -19.46 -24.02 4.78
N VAL A 473 -18.62 -24.17 5.79
CA VAL A 473 -18.69 -23.31 6.99
C VAL A 473 -17.99 -21.98 6.71
N MET A 474 -16.84 -22.05 6.07
CA MET A 474 -16.00 -20.91 5.67
C MET A 474 -15.50 -21.17 4.25
N TYR A 475 -15.51 -20.13 3.40
CA TYR A 475 -14.87 -20.16 2.09
C TYR A 475 -13.34 -20.10 2.23
N ASN A 476 -12.63 -20.70 1.28
CA ASN A 476 -11.15 -20.70 1.19
C ASN A 476 -10.46 -21.11 2.49
N LEU A 477 -10.94 -22.17 3.12
CA LEU A 477 -10.45 -22.66 4.41
C LEU A 477 -9.48 -23.82 4.21
N THR A 478 -8.21 -23.64 4.59
CA THR A 478 -7.21 -24.70 4.71
C THR A 478 -6.85 -24.94 6.18
N ARG A 479 -6.27 -26.11 6.49
CA ARG A 479 -5.78 -26.41 7.85
C ARG A 479 -4.70 -25.44 8.29
N ASP A 480 -3.80 -25.09 7.39
CA ASP A 480 -2.72 -24.15 7.69
C ASP A 480 -3.24 -22.75 7.98
N TYR A 481 -4.18 -22.26 7.17
CA TYR A 481 -4.84 -20.96 7.40
C TYR A 481 -5.63 -20.95 8.72
N PHE A 482 -6.34 -22.03 9.03
CA PHE A 482 -7.06 -22.14 10.30
C PHE A 482 -6.12 -22.19 11.50
N LEU A 483 -5.03 -22.98 11.41
CA LEU A 483 -4.01 -23.06 12.44
C LEU A 483 -3.37 -21.71 12.70
N GLU A 484 -2.94 -21.02 11.65
CA GLU A 484 -2.26 -19.72 11.77
C GLU A 484 -3.14 -18.69 12.46
N ASN A 485 -4.38 -18.55 11.99
CA ASN A 485 -5.32 -17.56 12.57
C ASN A 485 -5.74 -17.91 14.00
N SER A 486 -5.91 -19.19 14.32
CA SER A 486 -6.25 -19.62 15.67
C SER A 486 -5.06 -19.51 16.62
N ALA A 487 -3.86 -19.91 16.17
CA ALA A 487 -2.65 -19.85 16.98
C ALA A 487 -2.20 -18.42 17.26
N SER A 488 -2.31 -17.49 16.27
CA SER A 488 -1.93 -16.09 16.49
C SER A 488 -2.74 -15.44 17.63
N ARG A 489 -4.04 -15.75 17.69
CA ARG A 489 -4.91 -15.29 18.78
C ARG A 489 -4.61 -16.00 20.09
N TYR A 490 -4.30 -17.29 20.05
CA TYR A 490 -3.98 -18.08 21.23
C TYR A 490 -2.65 -17.67 21.88
N LEU A 491 -1.65 -17.23 21.11
CA LEU A 491 -0.36 -16.78 21.63
C LEU A 491 -0.48 -15.68 22.70
N ARG A 492 -1.50 -14.81 22.56
CA ARG A 492 -1.75 -13.68 23.48
C ARG A 492 -2.00 -14.15 24.90
N GLN A 493 -2.70 -15.26 25.08
CA GLN A 493 -2.98 -15.84 26.40
C GLN A 493 -1.97 -16.91 26.83
N ALA A 494 -1.31 -17.57 25.87
CA ALA A 494 -0.40 -18.66 26.14
C ALA A 494 0.98 -18.20 26.63
N ILE A 495 1.40 -16.96 26.32
CA ILE A 495 2.74 -16.44 26.65
C ILE A 495 2.64 -15.26 27.60
N ASP A 496 3.18 -15.43 28.81
CA ASP A 496 3.42 -14.34 29.77
C ASP A 496 4.83 -13.79 29.56
N TRP A 497 4.93 -12.77 28.73
CA TRP A 497 6.21 -12.11 28.44
C TRP A 497 6.83 -11.44 29.66
N LYS A 498 6.04 -10.96 30.60
CA LYS A 498 6.52 -10.32 31.83
C LYS A 498 7.26 -11.29 32.72
N ASN A 499 6.71 -12.49 32.90
CA ASN A 499 7.31 -13.54 33.70
C ASN A 499 8.23 -14.48 32.91
N GLY A 500 8.17 -14.41 31.57
CA GLY A 500 8.98 -15.27 30.69
C GLY A 500 8.53 -16.72 30.71
N THR A 501 7.22 -16.95 30.80
CA THR A 501 6.62 -18.29 30.85
C THR A 501 5.60 -18.47 29.72
N CYS A 502 5.34 -19.70 29.35
CA CYS A 502 4.29 -20.03 28.38
C CYS A 502 3.60 -21.35 28.76
N ASP A 503 2.38 -21.56 28.27
CA ASP A 503 1.59 -22.76 28.52
C ASP A 503 0.88 -23.20 27.23
N PHE A 504 1.43 -24.23 26.57
CA PHE A 504 0.89 -24.88 25.39
C PHE A 504 0.50 -26.36 25.64
N GLU A 505 0.74 -26.89 26.85
CA GLU A 505 0.34 -28.26 27.21
C GLU A 505 -1.05 -28.33 27.83
N ASN A 506 -1.76 -27.19 27.89
CA ASN A 506 -3.12 -27.15 28.44
C ASN A 506 -4.18 -27.72 27.45
N PRO A 507 -5.36 -28.14 27.96
CA PRO A 507 -6.40 -28.74 27.14
C PRO A 507 -6.94 -27.83 26.03
N ASP A 508 -6.93 -26.50 26.20
CA ASP A 508 -7.47 -25.56 25.22
C ASP A 508 -6.61 -25.52 23.95
N PHE A 509 -5.26 -25.55 24.12
CA PHE A 509 -4.36 -25.60 22.98
C PHE A 509 -4.42 -26.96 22.27
N VAL A 510 -4.53 -28.07 23.02
CA VAL A 510 -4.74 -29.40 22.41
C VAL A 510 -6.04 -29.42 21.61
N SER A 511 -7.13 -28.87 22.16
CA SER A 511 -8.42 -28.75 21.45
C SER A 511 -8.31 -27.87 20.19
N LEU A 512 -7.50 -26.81 20.21
CA LEU A 512 -7.20 -25.98 19.03
C LEU A 512 -6.54 -26.83 17.94
N LEU A 513 -5.47 -27.57 18.27
CA LEU A 513 -4.80 -28.45 17.31
C LEU A 513 -5.77 -29.49 16.72
N GLU A 514 -6.58 -30.13 17.56
CA GLU A 514 -7.59 -31.10 17.11
C GLU A 514 -8.62 -30.46 16.20
N ALA A 515 -9.10 -29.24 16.52
CA ALA A 515 -9.99 -28.50 15.66
C ALA A 515 -9.38 -28.24 14.28
N CYS A 516 -8.09 -27.83 14.21
CA CYS A 516 -7.38 -27.62 12.95
C CYS A 516 -7.33 -28.89 12.08
N ARG A 517 -7.10 -30.07 12.70
CA ARG A 517 -7.11 -31.35 11.96
C ARG A 517 -8.48 -31.68 11.42
N ASP A 518 -9.52 -31.41 12.19
CA ASP A 518 -10.88 -31.89 11.94
C ASP A 518 -11.68 -30.98 10.98
N ILE A 519 -11.15 -29.79 10.58
CA ILE A 519 -11.83 -28.91 9.64
C ILE A 519 -12.04 -29.58 8.28
N ARG A 520 -13.14 -29.23 7.64
CA ARG A 520 -13.40 -29.54 6.23
C ARG A 520 -12.73 -28.47 5.37
N GLU A 521 -11.64 -28.84 4.70
CA GLU A 521 -10.95 -27.93 3.80
C GLU A 521 -11.81 -27.56 2.58
N THR A 522 -11.78 -26.31 2.21
CA THR A 522 -12.41 -25.76 1.02
C THR A 522 -11.33 -25.07 0.20
N PRO A 523 -10.62 -25.81 -0.68
CA PRO A 523 -9.53 -25.24 -1.48
C PRO A 523 -10.04 -24.11 -2.37
N GLU A 524 -9.15 -23.19 -2.69
CA GLU A 524 -9.40 -22.17 -3.71
C GLU A 524 -9.82 -22.85 -5.02
N ASP A 525 -10.87 -22.34 -5.61
CA ASP A 525 -11.23 -22.66 -6.99
C ASP A 525 -10.85 -21.47 -7.88
N PRO A 526 -9.67 -21.50 -8.52
CA PRO A 526 -9.19 -20.39 -9.36
C PRO A 526 -10.09 -20.09 -10.56
N GLU A 527 -10.91 -21.07 -11.00
CA GLU A 527 -11.82 -20.90 -12.13
C GLU A 527 -13.14 -20.23 -11.70
N ASN A 528 -13.45 -20.23 -10.41
CA ASN A 528 -14.62 -19.59 -9.83
C ASN A 528 -14.22 -18.53 -8.80
N MET A 529 -13.41 -17.56 -9.20
CA MET A 529 -13.16 -16.37 -8.38
C MET A 529 -14.49 -15.63 -8.16
N ILE A 530 -15.11 -15.87 -6.99
CA ILE A 530 -16.46 -15.42 -6.62
C ILE A 530 -16.35 -14.00 -6.04
N PHE A 531 -15.85 -13.06 -6.83
CA PHE A 531 -15.91 -11.66 -6.45
C PHE A 531 -17.35 -11.14 -6.49
N GLY A 532 -17.81 -10.57 -5.38
CA GLY A 532 -19.11 -9.92 -5.29
C GLY A 532 -20.31 -10.84 -5.06
N MET A 533 -20.12 -12.16 -4.84
CA MET A 533 -21.22 -13.05 -4.52
C MET A 533 -21.62 -13.00 -3.04
N ASN A 534 -22.91 -13.04 -2.77
CA ASN A 534 -23.46 -13.05 -1.41
C ASN A 534 -23.52 -14.49 -0.86
N LEU A 535 -22.37 -15.15 -0.67
CA LEU A 535 -22.29 -16.56 -0.29
C LEU A 535 -23.06 -16.89 1.00
N LEU A 536 -22.98 -15.98 1.99
CA LEU A 536 -23.70 -16.12 3.25
C LEU A 536 -25.21 -15.93 3.05
N GLY A 537 -25.63 -14.88 2.33
CA GLY A 537 -27.05 -14.61 2.04
C GLY A 537 -27.70 -15.69 1.19
N ASP A 538 -26.97 -16.26 0.24
CA ASP A 538 -27.41 -17.36 -0.64
C ASP A 538 -27.32 -18.72 0.06
N GLY A 539 -26.78 -18.74 1.29
CA GLY A 539 -26.65 -19.96 2.09
C GLY A 539 -25.70 -20.99 1.51
N VAL A 540 -24.68 -20.53 0.79
CA VAL A 540 -23.58 -21.36 0.28
C VAL A 540 -22.58 -21.61 1.39
N GLU A 541 -22.27 -20.57 2.19
CA GLU A 541 -21.46 -20.70 3.39
C GLU A 541 -22.24 -20.37 4.67
N ALA A 542 -21.71 -20.78 5.81
CA ALA A 542 -22.33 -20.54 7.10
C ALA A 542 -21.84 -19.23 7.75
N THR A 543 -20.61 -18.81 7.45
CA THR A 543 -20.01 -17.58 7.95
C THR A 543 -19.20 -16.91 6.84
N ASP A 544 -19.27 -15.59 6.74
CA ASP A 544 -18.55 -14.77 5.75
C ASP A 544 -17.46 -13.96 6.43
N LEU A 545 -16.24 -13.97 5.88
CA LEU A 545 -15.15 -13.11 6.31
C LEU A 545 -15.33 -11.72 5.70
N VAL A 546 -15.38 -10.72 6.54
CA VAL A 546 -15.49 -9.32 6.11
C VAL A 546 -14.37 -8.48 6.68
N MET A 547 -13.84 -7.57 5.86
CA MET A 547 -12.89 -6.55 6.27
C MET A 547 -13.58 -5.19 6.20
N LEU A 548 -13.72 -4.56 7.34
CA LEU A 548 -14.34 -3.25 7.45
C LEU A 548 -13.24 -2.20 7.38
N ASN A 549 -13.22 -1.43 6.30
CA ASN A 549 -12.27 -0.35 6.06
C ASN A 549 -12.88 1.04 6.25
N ASP A 550 -14.19 1.08 6.51
CA ASP A 550 -14.95 2.30 6.71
C ASP A 550 -15.98 2.06 7.82
N ALA A 551 -16.36 3.09 8.56
CA ALA A 551 -17.35 2.99 9.63
C ALA A 551 -18.74 2.53 9.15
N THR A 552 -19.05 2.67 7.86
CA THR A 552 -20.30 2.23 7.23
C THR A 552 -20.26 0.80 6.72
N ASP A 553 -19.08 0.17 6.61
CA ASP A 553 -18.94 -1.13 5.96
C ASP A 553 -19.72 -2.25 6.68
N LEU A 554 -19.79 -2.21 8.01
CA LEU A 554 -20.62 -3.18 8.74
C LEU A 554 -22.09 -3.08 8.31
N ALA A 555 -22.61 -1.88 8.14
CA ALA A 555 -23.97 -1.66 7.66
C ALA A 555 -24.16 -2.12 6.22
N LYS A 556 -23.19 -1.80 5.34
CA LYS A 556 -23.19 -2.24 3.93
C LYS A 556 -23.20 -3.77 3.85
N GLU A 557 -22.33 -4.45 4.60
CA GLU A 557 -22.26 -5.90 4.64
C GLU A 557 -23.55 -6.55 5.19
N CYS A 558 -24.13 -6.00 6.25
CA CYS A 558 -25.41 -6.46 6.76
C CYS A 558 -26.54 -6.31 5.72
N ARG A 559 -26.55 -5.22 4.96
CA ARG A 559 -27.50 -4.98 3.87
C ARG A 559 -27.26 -5.93 2.69
N ARG A 560 -26.00 -6.18 2.32
CA ARG A 560 -25.60 -7.12 1.26
C ARG A 560 -26.12 -8.53 1.54
N VAL A 561 -25.95 -9.00 2.77
CA VAL A 561 -26.47 -10.33 3.16
C VAL A 561 -27.99 -10.41 3.06
N GLY A 562 -28.71 -9.29 3.27
CA GLY A 562 -30.18 -9.23 3.14
C GLY A 562 -30.93 -10.02 4.21
N GLN A 563 -30.25 -10.54 5.22
CA GLN A 563 -30.78 -11.30 6.35
C GLN A 563 -30.17 -10.78 7.66
N SER A 564 -30.80 -11.09 8.79
CA SER A 564 -30.25 -10.73 10.09
C SER A 564 -28.96 -11.49 10.38
N VAL A 565 -27.89 -10.78 10.61
CA VAL A 565 -26.56 -11.33 10.91
C VAL A 565 -26.13 -11.01 12.34
N SER A 566 -25.19 -11.80 12.83
CA SER A 566 -24.41 -11.57 14.05
C SER A 566 -22.94 -11.45 13.67
N VAL A 567 -22.22 -10.54 14.33
CA VAL A 567 -20.76 -10.41 14.22
C VAL A 567 -20.17 -11.43 15.19
N ILE A 568 -19.51 -12.45 14.66
CA ILE A 568 -19.05 -13.59 15.47
C ILE A 568 -17.53 -13.73 15.52
N GLY A 569 -16.79 -13.08 14.63
CA GLY A 569 -15.33 -13.17 14.57
C GLY A 569 -14.80 -14.56 14.24
N TRP A 570 -13.54 -14.79 14.51
CA TRP A 570 -12.89 -16.10 14.38
C TRP A 570 -13.28 -17.00 15.56
N PRO A 571 -13.44 -18.32 15.38
CA PRO A 571 -13.76 -19.21 16.50
C PRO A 571 -12.59 -19.26 17.51
N THR A 572 -12.95 -19.28 18.79
CA THR A 572 -11.98 -19.30 19.92
C THR A 572 -12.25 -20.51 20.82
N PRO A 573 -11.31 -20.93 21.70
CA PRO A 573 -11.54 -22.03 22.61
C PRO A 573 -12.74 -21.79 23.55
N ASP A 574 -12.91 -20.57 24.03
CA ASP A 574 -13.89 -20.17 25.06
C ASP A 574 -15.17 -19.52 24.47
N GLY A 575 -15.24 -19.36 23.14
CA GLY A 575 -16.36 -18.69 22.46
C GLY A 575 -16.37 -17.19 22.58
N SER A 576 -15.25 -16.56 22.96
CA SER A 576 -15.09 -15.10 22.97
C SER A 576 -15.08 -14.53 21.55
N CYS A 577 -15.17 -13.19 21.44
CA CYS A 577 -15.14 -12.50 20.16
C CYS A 577 -13.74 -12.61 19.54
N GLY A 578 -13.60 -13.35 18.44
CA GLY A 578 -12.35 -13.50 17.69
C GLY A 578 -12.14 -12.45 16.61
N THR A 579 -12.59 -11.22 16.85
CA THR A 579 -12.41 -10.07 15.97
C THR A 579 -11.17 -9.30 16.39
N ASP A 580 -10.36 -8.86 15.43
CA ASP A 580 -9.15 -8.07 15.68
C ASP A 580 -9.22 -6.73 14.94
N PHE A 581 -8.52 -5.72 15.50
CA PHE A 581 -8.17 -4.52 14.75
C PHE A 581 -7.05 -4.83 13.76
N GLY A 582 -7.29 -4.60 12.48
CA GLY A 582 -6.30 -4.72 11.42
C GLY A 582 -5.42 -3.48 11.36
N ILE A 583 -4.14 -3.65 11.66
CA ILE A 583 -3.13 -2.59 11.56
C ILE A 583 -2.17 -2.95 10.43
N SER A 584 -2.14 -2.14 9.36
CA SER A 584 -1.32 -2.42 8.19
C SER A 584 0.08 -1.83 8.29
N TYR A 585 0.20 -0.60 8.76
CA TYR A 585 1.45 0.17 8.78
C TYR A 585 1.74 0.80 10.14
N PRO A 586 1.87 0.00 11.21
CA PRO A 586 2.19 0.56 12.52
C PRO A 586 3.63 1.11 12.53
N ILE A 587 3.77 2.35 12.97
CA ILE A 587 5.06 3.04 13.05
C ILE A 587 5.55 3.00 14.49
N GLY A 588 6.78 2.51 14.68
CA GLY A 588 7.51 2.58 15.93
C GLY A 588 8.66 3.60 15.86
N VAL A 589 8.85 4.38 16.92
CA VAL A 589 9.99 5.31 17.05
C VAL A 589 11.14 4.56 17.70
N MET A 590 12.35 4.67 17.14
CA MET A 590 13.53 4.04 17.73
C MET A 590 13.97 4.78 18.98
N LYS A 591 14.23 4.02 20.05
CA LYS A 591 14.54 4.57 21.39
C LYS A 591 15.79 5.44 21.41
N ASN A 592 16.76 5.13 20.58
CA ASN A 592 18.04 5.82 20.50
C ASN A 592 18.11 6.81 19.32
N GLY A 593 16.97 7.14 18.72
CA GLY A 593 16.87 8.20 17.71
C GLY A 593 17.27 9.56 18.29
N GLU A 594 17.81 10.44 17.42
CA GLU A 594 18.32 11.74 17.85
C GLU A 594 17.21 12.79 18.07
N HIS A 595 16.06 12.64 17.39
CA HIS A 595 14.99 13.64 17.31
C HIS A 595 13.60 13.06 17.61
N PRO A 596 13.37 12.46 18.79
CA PRO A 596 12.08 11.80 19.08
C PRO A 596 10.89 12.78 19.10
N GLU A 597 11.12 14.04 19.46
CA GLU A 597 10.09 15.09 19.44
C GLU A 597 9.62 15.43 18.03
N LEU A 598 10.52 15.38 17.04
CA LEU A 598 10.16 15.59 15.64
C LEU A 598 9.47 14.35 15.05
N CYS A 599 9.86 13.15 15.48
CA CYS A 599 9.14 11.91 15.14
C CYS A 599 7.69 11.97 15.65
N TRP A 600 7.48 12.47 16.89
CA TRP A 600 6.14 12.66 17.44
C TRP A 600 5.30 13.65 16.62
N GLN A 601 5.90 14.75 16.15
CA GLN A 601 5.20 15.69 15.27
C GLN A 601 4.69 15.03 14.00
N PHE A 602 5.50 14.16 13.38
CA PHE A 602 5.09 13.40 12.20
C PHE A 602 3.96 12.41 12.52
N LEU A 603 4.08 11.63 13.59
CA LEU A 603 3.03 10.69 14.02
C LEU A 603 1.71 11.40 14.33
N LYS A 604 1.79 12.53 15.04
CA LYS A 604 0.62 13.38 15.33
C LYS A 604 -0.01 13.89 14.04
N TYR A 605 0.80 14.33 13.09
CA TYR A 605 0.30 14.75 11.79
C TYR A 605 -0.48 13.64 11.09
N CYS A 606 0.07 12.42 11.01
CA CYS A 606 -0.62 11.28 10.41
C CYS A 606 -1.98 11.00 11.09
N LEU A 607 -2.01 11.02 12.43
CA LEU A 607 -3.26 10.83 13.19
C LEU A 607 -4.34 11.86 12.85
N LEU A 608 -3.95 13.14 12.75
CA LEU A 608 -4.89 14.25 12.52
C LEU A 608 -5.35 14.39 11.08
N HIS A 609 -4.68 13.72 10.12
CA HIS A 609 -4.94 13.81 8.68
C HIS A 609 -5.16 12.43 8.05
N ALA A 610 -5.70 11.47 8.82
CA ALA A 610 -6.06 10.17 8.29
C ALA A 610 -7.28 10.30 7.35
N GLU A 611 -7.08 9.99 6.07
CA GLU A 611 -8.12 10.09 5.04
C GLU A 611 -8.61 8.72 4.54
N ARG A 612 -7.92 7.64 4.94
CA ARG A 612 -8.16 6.29 4.45
C ARG A 612 -8.53 5.36 5.60
N ALA A 613 -9.35 4.36 5.31
CA ALA A 613 -9.83 3.37 6.27
C ALA A 613 -10.54 4.00 7.50
N ILE A 614 -10.61 3.28 8.62
CA ILE A 614 -11.24 3.77 9.84
C ILE A 614 -10.21 4.59 10.62
N PRO A 615 -10.44 5.90 10.85
CA PRO A 615 -9.49 6.74 11.56
C PRO A 615 -9.24 6.26 13.02
N ASN A 616 -7.96 6.20 13.41
CA ASN A 616 -7.59 5.93 14.81
C ASN A 616 -7.92 7.13 15.73
N TYR A 617 -7.90 8.36 15.19
CA TYR A 617 -8.28 9.57 15.90
C TYR A 617 -9.80 9.71 15.97
N ARG A 618 -10.40 9.58 17.18
CA ARG A 618 -11.87 9.57 17.39
C ARG A 618 -12.63 10.74 16.77
N PRO A 619 -12.15 12.00 16.85
CA PRO A 619 -12.88 13.09 16.20
C PRO A 619 -13.02 12.94 14.69
N LEU A 620 -12.00 12.39 14.00
CA LEU A 620 -12.12 12.09 12.56
C LEU A 620 -13.08 10.91 12.31
N LEU A 621 -13.07 9.88 13.16
CA LEU A 621 -14.05 8.79 13.08
C LEU A 621 -15.47 9.31 13.30
N GLU A 622 -15.70 10.21 14.26
CA GLU A 622 -17.01 10.83 14.49
C GLU A 622 -17.44 11.68 13.29
N GLN A 623 -16.49 12.38 12.65
CA GLN A 623 -16.74 13.14 11.42
C GLN A 623 -17.11 12.19 10.27
N GLN A 624 -16.39 11.10 10.05
CA GLN A 624 -16.70 10.08 9.03
C GLN A 624 -18.12 9.52 9.22
N ILE A 625 -18.50 9.23 10.46
CA ILE A 625 -19.87 8.75 10.79
C ILE A 625 -20.92 9.84 10.52
N GLU A 626 -20.63 11.09 10.84
CA GLU A 626 -21.57 12.20 10.60
C GLU A 626 -21.75 12.44 9.09
N GLU A 627 -20.70 12.40 8.31
CA GLU A 627 -20.75 12.45 6.84
C GLU A 627 -21.60 11.29 6.27
N ALA A 628 -21.42 10.08 6.83
CA ALA A 628 -22.19 8.90 6.43
C ALA A 628 -23.70 8.98 6.73
N ARG A 629 -24.12 9.86 7.65
CA ARG A 629 -25.55 10.14 7.90
C ARG A 629 -26.21 10.94 6.77
N HIS A 630 -25.40 11.64 5.97
CA HIS A 630 -25.84 12.59 4.97
C HIS A 630 -25.47 12.18 3.54
N ILE A 631 -25.04 10.94 3.33
CA ILE A 631 -24.77 10.39 2.00
C ILE A 631 -26.02 10.53 1.11
N ASP A 632 -25.89 11.12 -0.06
CA ASP A 632 -26.92 11.09 -1.09
C ASP A 632 -26.75 9.81 -1.94
N PRO A 633 -27.68 8.84 -1.85
CA PRO A 633 -27.57 7.60 -2.62
C PRO A 633 -27.59 7.80 -4.15
N GLU A 634 -28.07 8.94 -4.64
CA GLU A 634 -28.10 9.23 -6.07
C GLU A 634 -26.76 9.81 -6.57
N GLU A 635 -26.01 10.51 -5.69
CA GLU A 635 -24.69 11.07 -6.02
C GLU A 635 -23.56 10.03 -5.86
N GLU A 636 -23.76 9.02 -5.02
CA GLU A 636 -22.74 7.99 -4.73
C GLU A 636 -23.10 6.61 -5.30
N LYS A 637 -23.60 6.53 -6.53
CA LYS A 637 -23.80 5.24 -7.21
C LYS A 637 -22.48 4.61 -7.56
N ASP A 638 -22.10 3.60 -6.78
CA ASP A 638 -20.96 2.75 -7.08
C ASP A 638 -21.40 1.63 -8.03
N MET A 639 -20.62 1.37 -9.06
CA MET A 639 -20.90 0.36 -10.08
C MET A 639 -20.99 -1.07 -9.50
N TRP A 640 -20.34 -1.32 -8.36
CA TRP A 640 -20.25 -2.64 -7.72
C TRP A 640 -21.20 -2.83 -6.53
N TYR A 641 -21.71 -1.72 -5.94
CA TYR A 641 -22.50 -1.72 -4.71
C TYR A 641 -23.80 -0.94 -4.85
N ASP A 642 -24.40 -0.98 -6.04
CA ASP A 642 -25.65 -0.25 -6.33
C ASP A 642 -26.74 -0.59 -5.30
N GLY A 643 -27.22 0.46 -4.59
CA GLY A 643 -28.22 0.38 -3.54
C GLY A 643 -27.76 0.00 -2.13
N LEU A 644 -26.47 -0.30 -1.90
CA LEU A 644 -25.90 -0.58 -0.56
C LEU A 644 -25.42 0.70 0.14
N ARG A 645 -25.04 1.73 -0.62
CA ARG A 645 -24.70 3.05 -0.10
C ARG A 645 -26.00 3.83 0.20
N SER A 646 -26.37 3.84 1.45
CA SER A 646 -27.49 4.59 1.98
C SER A 646 -27.08 5.25 3.28
N PRO A 647 -27.69 6.36 3.69
CA PRO A 647 -27.40 6.96 4.98
C PRO A 647 -27.38 5.94 6.12
N ILE A 648 -26.36 6.04 6.97
CA ILE A 648 -26.24 5.14 8.11
C ILE A 648 -27.26 5.49 9.19
N THR A 649 -27.94 4.51 9.76
CA THR A 649 -28.96 4.68 10.80
C THR A 649 -28.36 4.66 12.20
N GLU A 650 -29.07 5.22 13.19
CA GLU A 650 -28.67 5.16 14.60
C GLU A 650 -28.48 3.73 15.12
N ALA A 651 -29.27 2.79 14.63
CA ALA A 651 -29.12 1.39 15.01
C ALA A 651 -27.83 0.77 14.48
N GLU A 652 -27.47 1.07 13.24
CA GLU A 652 -26.23 0.63 12.60
C GLU A 652 -25.00 1.27 13.26
N ILE A 653 -25.06 2.57 13.59
CA ILE A 653 -24.03 3.27 14.36
C ILE A 653 -23.83 2.62 15.74
N THR A 654 -24.95 2.32 16.43
CA THR A 654 -24.89 1.64 17.74
C THR A 654 -24.24 0.26 17.60
N GLN A 655 -24.54 -0.48 16.53
CA GLN A 655 -23.95 -1.79 16.28
C GLN A 655 -22.43 -1.66 16.02
N PHE A 656 -22.00 -0.69 15.24
CA PHE A 656 -20.59 -0.42 14.98
C PHE A 656 -19.82 -0.08 16.26
N TYR A 657 -20.32 0.86 17.09
CA TYR A 657 -19.68 1.16 18.36
C TYR A 657 -19.71 -0.02 19.36
N THR A 658 -20.73 -0.86 19.29
CA THR A 658 -20.77 -2.09 20.08
C THR A 658 -19.67 -3.05 19.65
N LEU A 659 -19.45 -3.18 18.34
CA LEU A 659 -18.33 -3.96 17.79
C LEU A 659 -16.99 -3.38 18.28
N LEU A 660 -16.74 -2.09 18.11
CA LEU A 660 -15.52 -1.43 18.59
C LEU A 660 -15.24 -1.72 20.08
N GLY A 661 -16.29 -1.71 20.91
CA GLY A 661 -16.16 -2.01 22.33
C GLY A 661 -15.94 -3.50 22.68
N LYS A 662 -16.02 -4.40 21.67
CA LYS A 662 -15.77 -5.84 21.84
C LYS A 662 -14.40 -6.27 21.35
N VAL A 663 -13.74 -5.46 20.53
CA VAL A 663 -12.41 -5.74 19.99
C VAL A 663 -11.36 -5.27 20.97
N GLU A 664 -10.57 -6.18 21.50
CA GLU A 664 -9.57 -5.92 22.54
C GLU A 664 -8.14 -6.04 22.04
N HIS A 665 -7.95 -6.58 20.84
CA HIS A 665 -6.65 -6.95 20.29
C HIS A 665 -6.44 -6.42 18.87
N THR A 666 -5.17 -6.36 18.49
CA THR A 666 -4.73 -6.07 17.13
C THR A 666 -4.39 -7.37 16.37
N ASN A 667 -4.28 -7.31 15.06
CA ASN A 667 -3.85 -8.44 14.22
C ASN A 667 -2.32 -8.65 14.21
N LEU A 668 -1.57 -7.98 15.09
CA LEU A 668 -0.12 -8.14 15.18
C LEU A 668 0.25 -9.58 15.50
N LYS A 669 1.20 -10.15 14.73
CA LYS A 669 1.62 -11.53 14.81
C LYS A 669 3.06 -11.66 15.28
N ASP A 670 3.31 -12.66 16.14
CA ASP A 670 4.66 -13.11 16.46
C ASP A 670 5.08 -14.22 15.49
N GLU A 671 5.63 -13.83 14.34
CA GLU A 671 5.98 -14.75 13.26
C GLU A 671 6.95 -15.85 13.70
N THR A 672 7.86 -15.55 14.64
CA THR A 672 8.79 -16.56 15.17
C THR A 672 8.05 -17.64 15.97
N ALA A 673 7.14 -17.23 16.84
CA ALA A 673 6.34 -18.19 17.61
C ALA A 673 5.38 -18.98 16.70
N LEU A 674 4.76 -18.32 15.71
CA LEU A 674 3.90 -18.98 14.73
C LEU A 674 4.66 -19.98 13.86
N SER A 675 5.86 -19.65 13.41
CA SER A 675 6.71 -20.58 12.66
C SER A 675 7.01 -21.86 13.47
N ILE A 676 7.34 -21.72 14.75
CA ILE A 676 7.55 -22.87 15.65
C ILE A 676 6.27 -23.72 15.74
N ILE A 677 5.10 -23.09 15.88
CA ILE A 677 3.82 -23.82 15.95
C ILE A 677 3.54 -24.54 14.63
N ARG A 678 3.71 -23.88 13.48
CA ARG A 678 3.50 -24.50 12.15
C ARG A 678 4.40 -25.72 11.95
N GLU A 679 5.71 -25.58 12.23
CA GLU A 679 6.68 -26.67 12.07
C GLU A 679 6.34 -27.90 12.94
N GLU A 680 5.98 -27.70 14.20
CA GLU A 680 5.70 -28.81 15.12
C GLU A 680 4.27 -29.38 14.99
N ALA A 681 3.31 -28.59 14.51
CA ALA A 681 1.97 -29.05 14.23
C ALA A 681 1.87 -29.84 12.92
N ALA A 682 2.72 -29.59 11.92
CA ALA A 682 2.66 -30.25 10.62
C ALA A 682 2.66 -31.79 10.69
N PRO A 683 3.51 -32.49 11.48
CA PRO A 683 3.41 -33.94 11.61
C PRO A 683 2.13 -34.42 12.28
N PHE A 684 1.54 -33.62 13.18
CA PHE A 684 0.23 -33.93 13.76
C PHE A 684 -0.88 -33.81 12.70
N LEU A 685 -0.90 -32.74 11.92
CA LEU A 685 -1.87 -32.56 10.85
C LEU A 685 -1.75 -33.64 9.76
N ALA A 686 -0.55 -34.17 9.55
CA ALA A 686 -0.29 -35.31 8.67
C ALA A 686 -0.68 -36.67 9.28
N GLY A 687 -1.09 -36.72 10.57
CA GLY A 687 -1.48 -37.94 11.27
C GLY A 687 -0.30 -38.79 11.79
N GLU A 688 0.90 -38.23 11.84
CA GLU A 688 2.14 -38.92 12.26
C GLU A 688 2.40 -38.79 13.76
N ARG A 689 1.69 -37.92 14.47
CA ARG A 689 1.89 -37.57 15.88
C ARG A 689 0.55 -37.29 16.56
N SER A 690 0.48 -37.43 17.90
CA SER A 690 -0.69 -36.98 18.67
C SER A 690 -0.70 -35.47 18.89
N ALA A 691 -1.86 -34.88 19.21
CA ALA A 691 -1.98 -33.48 19.53
C ALA A 691 -1.17 -33.08 20.79
N GLU A 692 -1.19 -33.97 21.81
CA GLU A 692 -0.42 -33.78 23.06
C GLU A 692 1.09 -33.82 22.83
N ASP A 693 1.58 -34.71 21.93
CA ASP A 693 3.00 -34.76 21.59
C ASP A 693 3.42 -33.50 20.79
N ALA A 694 2.58 -33.00 19.89
CA ALA A 694 2.83 -31.74 19.18
C ALA A 694 2.84 -30.54 20.18
N ALA A 695 1.84 -30.46 21.05
CA ALA A 695 1.74 -29.43 22.08
C ALA A 695 2.99 -29.39 22.99
N ARG A 696 3.50 -30.60 23.40
CA ARG A 696 4.71 -30.71 24.22
C ARG A 696 5.98 -30.20 23.51
N LEU A 697 6.11 -30.45 22.22
CA LEU A 697 7.26 -29.97 21.44
C LEU A 697 7.16 -28.46 21.21
N ILE A 698 5.96 -27.94 20.90
CA ILE A 698 5.68 -26.51 20.81
C ILE A 698 6.03 -25.83 22.14
N GLN A 699 5.52 -26.37 23.27
CA GLN A 699 5.85 -25.88 24.60
C GLN A 699 7.36 -25.80 24.84
N SER A 700 8.09 -26.87 24.51
CA SER A 700 9.53 -26.90 24.69
C SER A 700 10.29 -25.86 23.89
N ARG A 701 9.95 -25.71 22.61
CA ARG A 701 10.61 -24.76 21.71
C ARG A 701 10.25 -23.31 22.05
N ILE A 702 8.98 -23.03 22.29
CA ILE A 702 8.52 -21.67 22.65
C ILE A 702 9.07 -21.28 24.02
N SER A 703 9.18 -22.20 24.99
CA SER A 703 9.81 -21.89 26.27
C SER A 703 11.28 -21.44 26.12
N ILE A 704 12.03 -22.04 25.20
CA ILE A 704 13.40 -21.60 24.88
C ILE A 704 13.38 -20.21 24.25
N TYR A 705 12.54 -20.01 23.26
CA TYR A 705 12.38 -18.74 22.56
C TYR A 705 12.03 -17.60 23.54
N VAL A 706 11.03 -17.79 24.39
CA VAL A 706 10.63 -16.82 25.41
C VAL A 706 11.75 -16.52 26.41
N ALA A 707 12.51 -17.56 26.83
CA ALA A 707 13.63 -17.39 27.76
C ALA A 707 14.83 -16.64 27.13
N GLU A 708 15.08 -16.81 25.82
CA GLU A 708 16.14 -16.11 25.08
C GLU A 708 15.81 -14.63 24.93
N GLN A 709 14.56 -14.29 24.61
CA GLN A 709 14.11 -12.91 24.46
C GLN A 709 14.20 -12.11 25.79
N ARG A 710 14.13 -12.75 26.93
CA ARG A 710 14.24 -12.09 28.24
C ARG A 710 15.69 -11.78 28.62
N ARG A 711 16.69 -12.41 27.99
CA ARG A 711 18.11 -12.22 28.31
C ARG A 711 18.79 -11.13 27.51
N SER A 712 18.17 -10.67 26.45
CA SER A 712 18.62 -9.53 25.63
C SER A 712 18.02 -8.21 26.13
#